data_7f5063e9d2b07fc7beb03104a1fd7fb3
#
_entry.id   7f5063e9d2b07fc7beb03104a1fd7fb3
#
_cell.length_a   1.000
_cell.length_b   1.000
_cell.length_c   1.000
_cell.angle_alpha   90.00
_cell.angle_beta   90.00
_cell.angle_gamma   90.00
#
_symmetry.space_group_name_H-M   'P 1'
#
loop_
_entity.id
_entity.type
_entity.pdbx_description
1 polymer ?
#
loop_
_entity_poly.entity_id
_entity_poly.type
_entity_poly.pdbx_seq_one_letter_code
_entity_poly.pdbx_strand_id
1 'polypeptide(L)'
;VLSDRHSFLKALRHLIPFAVLLAFSLSLAAPAGAQIATYPQLPHGYSSIRVFDNQQRFVGRIMPSQRYWVGIERIPVFLRNALIATEDARFYQHQGIDVRGIARALVKDVVKGRLAEGGSTITQQLIKNKYLSGEKSIDRKVKEVQLAIDFEKKYTKDQILEMYFNEIYFGNGAWGVAQAARLYFDKNPEELTEAECSLLAGVPKNPGRYNPLGDTAKVSARRSTVLKRMLDVKMITPAQKRAIEAHPATVIKSGQAQGYLDLVRRQLMERYGAKVVEQGGLDVIAALDLDLQKHAEQVLREGVKKVNPNLQGALLSLDLKTGDVLAAVGGTDGKVGFNRAFSAKRQPGSAIKPLIFADALENGFTAGSILDDHPVAYNRGNGQIWKPQNYERKSYGELSLRQALAHSNNVITVKLLDAIGVNNFVGFAGSLGLSLRNPNDLSLALGTDEVTLNDLVSAYTPFANGGFRSEARTIIRVFDRSRRAWTENPPVVEPVLPPVTAYVTTEMMKDVLEYGTAKGLKKFASQRPAAGKTGTTDDYRDAWFVGYTPQIITGVWVGYDKPKPAGRGFTGGAVSAPIWERFMRLATAGKPAVDFPKPDGVVSATIDPTTGELATPNCPTTREEFYIVGTEPTKYCSKHGGDGLEHVAPEPQPQPEQPEQLTPPEQPEAATPEAEAPVQGPEGQPQEPGAPQE
;
A
#
# COMPACT_ATOMS: atom_id res chain seq x y z
N VAL A 1 -34.06 -27.37 -37.54
CA VAL A 1 -34.70 -26.03 -37.52
C VAL A 1 -36.20 -26.12 -37.31
N LEU A 2 -36.83 -27.28 -37.59
CA LEU A 2 -38.29 -27.47 -37.44
C LEU A 2 -38.70 -28.10 -36.09
N SER A 3 -37.77 -28.72 -35.32
CA SER A 3 -38.08 -29.35 -34.02
C SER A 3 -38.18 -28.34 -32.87
N ASP A 4 -37.51 -27.19 -32.97
CA ASP A 4 -37.53 -26.17 -31.92
C ASP A 4 -38.82 -25.32 -31.87
N ARG A 5 -39.51 -25.20 -32.99
CA ARG A 5 -40.79 -24.48 -33.04
C ARG A 5 -41.93 -25.19 -32.26
N HIS A 6 -41.91 -26.52 -32.24
CA HIS A 6 -42.95 -27.31 -31.53
C HIS A 6 -42.76 -27.30 -30.02
N SER A 7 -41.54 -27.26 -29.53
CA SER A 7 -41.24 -27.15 -28.09
C SER A 7 -41.59 -25.76 -27.55
N PHE A 8 -41.40 -24.70 -28.37
CA PHE A 8 -41.72 -23.34 -27.98
C PHE A 8 -43.24 -23.07 -27.93
N LEU A 9 -43.99 -23.64 -28.85
CA LEU A 9 -45.45 -23.52 -28.86
C LEU A 9 -46.13 -24.34 -27.74
N LYS A 10 -45.55 -25.47 -27.30
CA LYS A 10 -46.01 -26.19 -26.10
C LYS A 10 -45.75 -25.42 -24.81
N ALA A 11 -44.63 -24.70 -24.70
CA ALA A 11 -44.37 -23.80 -23.55
C ALA A 11 -45.33 -22.64 -23.48
N LEU A 12 -45.77 -22.09 -24.63
CA LEU A 12 -46.75 -21.00 -24.69
C LEU A 12 -48.14 -21.42 -24.26
N ARG A 13 -48.53 -22.68 -24.53
CA ARG A 13 -49.86 -23.24 -24.16
C ARG A 13 -50.02 -23.44 -22.64
N HIS A 14 -48.93 -23.57 -21.90
CA HIS A 14 -48.92 -23.67 -20.42
C HIS A 14 -48.80 -22.32 -19.73
N LEU A 15 -48.46 -21.24 -20.44
CA LEU A 15 -48.31 -19.89 -19.87
C LEU A 15 -49.63 -19.06 -19.89
N ILE A 16 -50.58 -19.39 -20.75
CA ILE A 16 -51.84 -18.64 -20.87
C ILE A 16 -52.82 -18.89 -19.69
N PRO A 17 -52.89 -20.10 -19.07
CA PRO A 17 -53.74 -20.27 -17.87
C PRO A 17 -53.11 -19.68 -16.60
N PHE A 18 -51.81 -19.45 -16.56
CA PHE A 18 -51.14 -18.90 -15.37
C PHE A 18 -51.36 -17.38 -15.18
N ALA A 19 -51.66 -16.65 -16.25
CA ALA A 19 -51.92 -15.21 -16.18
C ALA A 19 -53.34 -14.89 -15.62
N VAL A 20 -54.23 -15.86 -15.59
CA VAL A 20 -55.65 -15.70 -15.14
C VAL A 20 -55.83 -16.21 -13.70
N LEU A 21 -54.95 -17.08 -13.18
CA LEU A 21 -55.10 -17.68 -11.85
C LEU A 21 -54.34 -16.92 -10.72
N LEU A 22 -53.72 -15.78 -11.01
CA LEU A 22 -52.99 -14.97 -10.01
C LEU A 22 -53.89 -13.93 -9.33
N ALA A 23 -55.24 -14.06 -9.42
CA ALA A 23 -56.23 -13.18 -8.80
C ALA A 23 -56.74 -13.65 -7.44
N PHE A 24 -56.25 -14.77 -6.87
CA PHE A 24 -56.76 -15.25 -5.60
C PHE A 24 -55.64 -15.39 -4.53
N SER A 25 -55.75 -14.49 -3.56
CA SER A 25 -55.37 -14.59 -2.14
C SER A 25 -54.14 -15.36 -1.73
N LEU A 26 -53.07 -14.62 -1.48
CA LEU A 26 -52.17 -14.90 -0.36
C LEU A 26 -51.79 -13.57 0.31
N SER A 27 -52.46 -13.26 1.41
CA SER A 27 -51.98 -12.25 2.36
C SER A 27 -50.77 -12.80 3.07
N LEU A 28 -49.60 -12.71 2.40
CA LEU A 28 -48.31 -12.82 3.06
C LEU A 28 -48.01 -11.46 3.67
N ALA A 29 -47.98 -11.41 5.01
CA ALA A 29 -47.53 -10.24 5.74
C ALA A 29 -46.22 -9.74 5.11
N ALA A 30 -46.21 -8.50 4.67
CA ALA A 30 -44.96 -7.83 4.28
C ALA A 30 -43.99 -7.95 5.46
N PRO A 31 -42.70 -8.25 5.25
CA PRO A 31 -41.76 -8.23 6.34
C PRO A 31 -41.82 -6.86 7.00
N ALA A 32 -42.17 -6.87 8.30
CA ALA A 32 -42.26 -5.66 9.10
C ALA A 32 -40.93 -4.93 9.01
N GLY A 33 -40.97 -3.66 8.54
CA GLY A 33 -39.86 -2.74 8.69
C GLY A 33 -38.68 -2.97 7.78
N ALA A 34 -38.86 -2.95 6.45
CA ALA A 34 -37.74 -2.63 5.55
C ALA A 34 -37.32 -1.17 5.78
N GLN A 35 -36.47 -0.96 6.77
CA GLN A 35 -35.86 0.35 6.97
C GLN A 35 -35.08 0.70 5.71
N ILE A 36 -35.42 1.81 5.08
CA ILE A 36 -34.57 2.43 4.07
C ILE A 36 -33.28 2.76 4.79
N ALA A 37 -32.15 2.20 4.34
CA ALA A 37 -30.86 2.58 4.92
C ALA A 37 -30.72 4.10 4.77
N THR A 38 -30.74 4.81 5.89
CA THR A 38 -30.60 6.27 5.91
C THR A 38 -29.11 6.56 5.80
N TYR A 39 -28.64 6.78 4.58
CA TYR A 39 -27.33 7.37 4.35
C TYR A 39 -27.39 8.86 4.69
N PRO A 40 -26.28 9.45 5.21
CA PRO A 40 -26.25 10.90 5.41
C PRO A 40 -26.44 11.62 4.07
N GLN A 41 -27.06 12.79 4.13
CA GLN A 41 -27.23 13.63 2.95
C GLN A 41 -25.89 14.04 2.37
N LEU A 42 -25.79 14.10 1.04
CA LEU A 42 -24.57 14.55 0.36
C LEU A 42 -24.26 16.01 0.76
N PRO A 43 -23.11 16.29 1.44
CA PRO A 43 -22.78 17.64 1.84
C PRO A 43 -22.61 18.57 0.63
N HIS A 44 -22.89 19.86 0.83
CA HIS A 44 -22.47 20.87 -0.14
C HIS A 44 -20.94 20.97 -0.13
N GLY A 45 -20.32 21.09 -1.31
CA GLY A 45 -18.87 21.17 -1.43
C GLY A 45 -18.12 19.84 -1.25
N TYR A 46 -18.87 18.71 -1.17
CA TYR A 46 -18.26 17.37 -1.18
C TYR A 46 -17.33 17.22 -2.39
N SER A 47 -16.10 16.76 -2.15
CA SER A 47 -15.12 16.61 -3.22
C SER A 47 -14.09 15.51 -2.90
N SER A 48 -13.49 14.93 -3.94
CA SER A 48 -12.44 13.93 -3.77
C SER A 48 -11.19 14.51 -3.11
N ILE A 49 -10.36 13.62 -2.54
CA ILE A 49 -8.99 13.96 -2.16
C ILE A 49 -8.13 13.77 -3.40
N ARG A 50 -7.41 14.82 -3.83
CA ARG A 50 -6.48 14.76 -4.94
C ARG A 50 -5.09 14.47 -4.41
N VAL A 51 -4.37 13.56 -5.05
CA VAL A 51 -3.00 13.19 -4.67
C VAL A 51 -2.07 13.55 -5.81
N PHE A 52 -0.98 14.22 -5.45
CA PHE A 52 0.12 14.62 -6.33
C PHE A 52 1.41 13.97 -5.82
N ASP A 53 2.34 13.71 -6.71
CA ASP A 53 3.66 13.19 -6.35
C ASP A 53 4.58 14.30 -5.79
N ASN A 54 5.83 13.94 -5.47
CA ASN A 54 6.83 14.86 -4.92
C ASN A 54 7.25 15.97 -5.90
N GLN A 55 6.93 15.82 -7.19
CA GLN A 55 7.12 16.83 -8.24
C GLN A 55 5.81 17.56 -8.57
N GLN A 56 4.77 17.42 -7.74
CA GLN A 56 3.44 18.00 -7.91
C GLN A 56 2.69 17.54 -9.18
N ARG A 57 3.06 16.39 -9.76
CA ARG A 57 2.33 15.79 -10.87
C ARG A 57 1.12 15.02 -10.31
N PHE A 58 -0.01 15.12 -10.98
CA PHE A 58 -1.23 14.45 -10.55
C PHE A 58 -1.08 12.91 -10.61
N VAL A 59 -1.27 12.25 -9.47
CA VAL A 59 -1.22 10.80 -9.34
C VAL A 59 -2.61 10.18 -9.46
N GLY A 60 -3.57 10.73 -8.74
CA GLY A 60 -4.93 10.18 -8.71
C GLY A 60 -5.79 10.79 -7.62
N ARG A 61 -6.92 10.10 -7.35
CA ARG A 61 -7.89 10.52 -6.35
C ARG A 61 -8.18 9.42 -5.37
N ILE A 62 -8.34 9.80 -4.12
CA ILE A 62 -8.92 8.96 -3.08
C ILE A 62 -10.39 9.32 -2.97
N MET A 63 -11.23 8.33 -3.24
CA MET A 63 -12.68 8.48 -3.15
C MET A 63 -13.12 8.15 -1.73
N PRO A 64 -14.00 8.97 -1.13
CA PRO A 64 -14.66 8.61 0.10
C PRO A 64 -15.43 7.29 -0.05
N SER A 65 -15.40 6.46 0.98
CA SER A 65 -16.10 5.16 0.96
C SER A 65 -17.54 5.27 1.43
N GLN A 66 -17.87 6.32 2.15
CA GLN A 66 -19.22 6.56 2.67
C GLN A 66 -20.21 6.80 1.53
N ARG A 67 -21.37 6.13 1.62
CA ARG A 67 -22.48 6.43 0.74
C ARG A 67 -23.23 7.65 1.25
N TYR A 68 -23.54 8.53 0.33
CA TYR A 68 -24.35 9.72 0.60
C TYR A 68 -25.68 9.64 -0.12
N TRP A 69 -26.75 10.10 0.52
CA TRP A 69 -28.04 10.22 -0.09
C TRP A 69 -28.14 11.52 -0.88
N VAL A 70 -28.70 11.45 -2.07
CA VAL A 70 -28.95 12.61 -2.94
C VAL A 70 -30.44 12.74 -3.12
N GLY A 71 -31.01 13.85 -2.69
CA GLY A 71 -32.42 14.17 -2.92
C GLY A 71 -32.72 14.29 -4.42
N ILE A 72 -33.92 13.97 -4.81
CA ILE A 72 -34.35 13.94 -6.23
C ILE A 72 -34.15 15.30 -6.92
N GLU A 73 -34.26 16.39 -6.17
CA GLU A 73 -34.06 17.77 -6.64
C GLU A 73 -32.63 18.07 -7.08
N ARG A 74 -31.63 17.37 -6.50
CA ARG A 74 -30.21 17.49 -6.84
C ARG A 74 -29.78 16.53 -7.97
N ILE A 75 -30.67 15.66 -8.44
CA ILE A 75 -30.41 14.77 -9.57
C ILE A 75 -30.91 15.46 -10.84
N PRO A 76 -30.04 15.75 -11.83
CA PRO A 76 -30.41 16.47 -13.04
C PRO A 76 -31.66 15.87 -13.73
N VAL A 77 -32.61 16.71 -14.12
CA VAL A 77 -33.80 16.28 -14.85
C VAL A 77 -33.46 15.46 -16.09
N PHE A 78 -32.37 15.85 -16.78
CA PHE A 78 -31.88 15.12 -17.94
C PHE A 78 -31.44 13.69 -17.58
N LEU A 79 -30.74 13.49 -16.47
CA LEU A 79 -30.34 12.16 -16.01
C LEU A 79 -31.52 11.28 -15.65
N ARG A 80 -32.52 11.85 -14.93
CA ARG A 80 -33.76 11.17 -14.60
C ARG A 80 -34.50 10.70 -15.87
N ASN A 81 -34.68 11.59 -16.82
CA ASN A 81 -35.33 11.32 -18.10
C ASN A 81 -34.54 10.28 -18.94
N ALA A 82 -33.24 10.38 -19.00
CA ALA A 82 -32.37 9.44 -19.74
C ALA A 82 -32.46 8.02 -19.17
N LEU A 83 -32.49 7.88 -17.85
CA LEU A 83 -32.68 6.60 -17.19
C LEU A 83 -34.07 6.02 -17.45
N ILE A 84 -35.10 6.82 -17.25
CA ILE A 84 -36.49 6.42 -17.50
C ILE A 84 -36.69 5.98 -18.96
N ALA A 85 -36.25 6.77 -19.93
CA ALA A 85 -36.33 6.44 -21.35
C ALA A 85 -35.65 5.10 -21.68
N THR A 86 -34.58 4.78 -20.96
CA THR A 86 -33.74 3.63 -21.27
C THR A 86 -34.19 2.36 -20.56
N GLU A 87 -34.56 2.45 -19.29
CA GLU A 87 -34.87 1.29 -18.45
C GLU A 87 -36.36 1.05 -18.30
N ASP A 88 -37.20 2.13 -18.28
CA ASP A 88 -38.64 2.04 -18.03
C ASP A 88 -39.41 3.24 -18.59
N ALA A 89 -39.56 3.30 -19.90
CA ALA A 89 -40.11 4.46 -20.61
C ALA A 89 -41.53 4.87 -20.18
N ARG A 90 -42.26 4.02 -19.45
CA ARG A 90 -43.61 4.30 -18.94
C ARG A 90 -43.66 4.30 -17.42
N PHE A 91 -42.57 4.58 -16.77
CA PHE A 91 -42.41 4.55 -15.31
C PHE A 91 -43.53 5.28 -14.57
N TYR A 92 -43.91 6.46 -15.02
CA TYR A 92 -45.00 7.23 -14.41
C TYR A 92 -46.42 6.75 -14.76
N GLN A 93 -46.59 5.73 -15.66
CA GLN A 93 -47.86 5.29 -16.18
C GLN A 93 -48.35 3.93 -15.65
N HIS A 94 -47.50 3.19 -14.93
CA HIS A 94 -47.86 1.90 -14.36
C HIS A 94 -47.72 1.90 -12.83
N GLN A 95 -48.21 0.83 -12.18
CA GLN A 95 -48.13 0.63 -10.72
C GLN A 95 -47.29 -0.63 -10.41
N GLY A 96 -45.99 -0.50 -10.43
CA GLY A 96 -45.02 -1.57 -10.12
C GLY A 96 -44.67 -2.46 -11.30
N ILE A 97 -45.62 -2.75 -12.19
CA ILE A 97 -45.47 -3.63 -13.35
C ILE A 97 -45.93 -2.93 -14.62
N ASP A 98 -45.14 -3.00 -15.68
CA ASP A 98 -45.50 -2.56 -17.01
C ASP A 98 -46.01 -3.71 -17.88
N VAL A 99 -47.30 -4.08 -17.74
CA VAL A 99 -47.92 -5.18 -18.51
C VAL A 99 -47.82 -4.95 -20.02
N ARG A 100 -48.02 -3.70 -20.50
CA ARG A 100 -47.89 -3.37 -21.93
C ARG A 100 -46.42 -3.45 -22.42
N GLY A 101 -45.47 -3.13 -21.54
CA GLY A 101 -44.02 -3.27 -21.83
C GLY A 101 -43.63 -4.73 -21.92
N ILE A 102 -44.14 -5.57 -21.04
CA ILE A 102 -43.89 -7.02 -21.04
C ILE A 102 -44.48 -7.63 -22.33
N ALA A 103 -45.71 -7.31 -22.69
CA ALA A 103 -46.33 -7.81 -23.94
C ALA A 103 -45.52 -7.40 -25.19
N ARG A 104 -45.09 -6.13 -25.25
CA ARG A 104 -44.24 -5.62 -26.36
C ARG A 104 -42.86 -6.33 -26.40
N ALA A 105 -42.23 -6.56 -25.26
CA ALA A 105 -40.95 -7.27 -25.18
C ALA A 105 -41.09 -8.72 -25.67
N LEU A 106 -42.15 -9.43 -25.27
CA LEU A 106 -42.45 -10.79 -25.73
C LEU A 106 -42.64 -10.86 -27.26
N VAL A 107 -43.37 -9.93 -27.85
CA VAL A 107 -43.59 -9.88 -29.32
C VAL A 107 -42.23 -9.66 -30.03
N LYS A 108 -41.38 -8.75 -29.53
CA LYS A 108 -40.07 -8.49 -30.14
C LYS A 108 -39.09 -9.66 -29.98
N ASP A 109 -39.15 -10.34 -28.85
CA ASP A 109 -38.28 -11.51 -28.58
C ASP A 109 -38.65 -12.69 -29.50
N VAL A 110 -39.99 -12.87 -29.73
CA VAL A 110 -40.48 -13.87 -30.72
C VAL A 110 -40.00 -13.52 -32.12
N VAL A 111 -40.15 -12.25 -32.55
CA VAL A 111 -39.73 -11.81 -33.89
C VAL A 111 -38.23 -11.93 -34.11
N LYS A 112 -37.44 -11.67 -33.08
CA LYS A 112 -35.95 -11.73 -33.17
C LYS A 112 -35.37 -13.10 -32.86
N GLY A 113 -36.15 -14.08 -32.45
CA GLY A 113 -35.72 -15.43 -32.09
C GLY A 113 -34.74 -15.49 -30.91
N ARG A 114 -34.72 -14.46 -30.06
CA ARG A 114 -33.82 -14.41 -28.88
C ARG A 114 -34.44 -13.51 -27.79
N LEU A 115 -34.22 -13.86 -26.53
CA LEU A 115 -34.58 -13.05 -25.37
C LEU A 115 -33.70 -11.78 -25.33
N ALA A 116 -34.14 -10.72 -26.00
CA ALA A 116 -33.34 -9.52 -26.24
C ALA A 116 -33.74 -8.30 -25.41
N GLU A 117 -35.01 -8.19 -24.96
CA GLU A 117 -35.51 -7.04 -24.18
C GLU A 117 -35.90 -7.46 -22.76
N GLY A 118 -35.41 -6.73 -21.76
CA GLY A 118 -35.83 -6.87 -20.36
C GLY A 118 -37.13 -6.11 -20.12
N GLY A 119 -38.18 -6.82 -19.65
CA GLY A 119 -39.46 -6.22 -19.28
C GLY A 119 -39.61 -5.83 -17.81
N SER A 120 -38.49 -5.69 -17.06
CA SER A 120 -38.54 -5.32 -15.64
C SER A 120 -38.55 -3.81 -15.46
N THR A 121 -39.42 -3.30 -14.61
CA THR A 121 -39.57 -1.88 -14.29
C THR A 121 -38.42 -1.40 -13.36
N ILE A 122 -38.25 -0.08 -13.22
CA ILE A 122 -37.31 0.54 -12.27
C ILE A 122 -37.62 0.06 -10.85
N THR A 123 -38.89 0.00 -10.47
CA THR A 123 -39.34 -0.49 -9.15
C THR A 123 -38.92 -1.94 -8.92
N GLN A 124 -39.12 -2.83 -9.90
CA GLN A 124 -38.69 -4.22 -9.84
C GLN A 124 -37.16 -4.36 -9.73
N GLN A 125 -36.40 -3.52 -10.45
CA GLN A 125 -34.94 -3.50 -10.36
C GLN A 125 -34.46 -3.05 -8.98
N LEU A 126 -35.09 -2.03 -8.38
CA LEU A 126 -34.79 -1.57 -7.03
C LEU A 126 -35.04 -2.68 -5.99
N ILE A 127 -36.22 -3.30 -6.04
CA ILE A 127 -36.60 -4.41 -5.15
C ILE A 127 -35.62 -5.59 -5.29
N LYS A 128 -35.34 -5.99 -6.52
CA LYS A 128 -34.36 -7.07 -6.79
C LYS A 128 -33.00 -6.80 -6.17
N ASN A 129 -32.50 -5.57 -6.33
CA ASN A 129 -31.12 -5.23 -5.92
C ASN A 129 -30.99 -5.04 -4.40
N LYS A 130 -32.05 -4.63 -3.73
CA LYS A 130 -32.01 -4.26 -2.30
C LYS A 130 -32.58 -5.34 -1.37
N TYR A 131 -33.62 -6.05 -1.78
CA TYR A 131 -34.43 -6.89 -0.89
C TYR A 131 -34.43 -8.38 -1.24
N LEU A 132 -33.87 -8.78 -2.40
CA LEU A 132 -33.91 -10.18 -2.83
C LEU A 132 -32.50 -10.76 -3.01
N SER A 133 -32.36 -12.06 -2.70
CA SER A 133 -31.12 -12.79 -2.92
C SER A 133 -30.75 -12.93 -4.40
N GLY A 134 -29.46 -13.16 -4.70
CA GLY A 134 -28.94 -13.25 -6.09
C GLY A 134 -29.39 -14.48 -6.88
N GLU A 135 -30.04 -15.48 -6.25
CA GLU A 135 -30.49 -16.70 -6.91
C GLU A 135 -31.60 -16.44 -7.91
N LYS A 136 -31.49 -17.05 -9.09
CA LYS A 136 -32.50 -16.92 -10.15
C LYS A 136 -33.52 -18.06 -9.99
N SER A 137 -34.68 -17.74 -9.40
CA SER A 137 -35.80 -18.67 -9.30
C SER A 137 -37.14 -17.99 -9.74
N ILE A 138 -38.13 -18.80 -10.09
CA ILE A 138 -39.48 -18.31 -10.43
C ILE A 138 -40.10 -17.69 -9.19
N ASP A 139 -39.96 -18.34 -8.02
CA ASP A 139 -40.54 -17.84 -6.75
C ASP A 139 -39.97 -16.47 -6.38
N ARG A 140 -38.68 -16.25 -6.61
CA ARG A 140 -38.07 -14.93 -6.42
C ARG A 140 -38.69 -13.90 -7.38
N LYS A 141 -39.00 -14.26 -8.63
CA LYS A 141 -39.59 -13.33 -9.58
C LYS A 141 -41.03 -12.98 -9.22
N VAL A 142 -41.80 -13.94 -8.69
CA VAL A 142 -43.13 -13.71 -8.14
C VAL A 142 -43.09 -12.74 -6.95
N LYS A 143 -42.19 -12.99 -6.00
CA LYS A 143 -41.95 -12.08 -4.86
C LYS A 143 -41.53 -10.67 -5.30
N GLU A 144 -40.64 -10.56 -6.31
CA GLU A 144 -40.25 -9.27 -6.89
C GLU A 144 -41.42 -8.47 -7.43
N VAL A 145 -42.32 -9.14 -8.16
CA VAL A 145 -43.54 -8.53 -8.72
C VAL A 145 -44.47 -8.03 -7.62
N GLN A 146 -44.74 -8.88 -6.63
CA GLN A 146 -45.65 -8.54 -5.54
C GLN A 146 -45.11 -7.38 -4.70
N LEU A 147 -43.84 -7.46 -4.31
CA LEU A 147 -43.19 -6.38 -3.57
C LEU A 147 -43.13 -5.06 -4.37
N ALA A 148 -42.96 -5.11 -5.69
CA ALA A 148 -42.97 -3.92 -6.52
C ALA A 148 -44.33 -3.21 -6.54
N ILE A 149 -45.44 -3.98 -6.59
CA ILE A 149 -46.81 -3.43 -6.50
C ILE A 149 -47.04 -2.81 -5.11
N ASP A 150 -46.66 -3.51 -4.04
CA ASP A 150 -46.87 -3.01 -2.68
C ASP A 150 -45.98 -1.80 -2.37
N PHE A 151 -44.80 -1.74 -2.96
CA PHE A 151 -43.89 -0.61 -2.84
C PHE A 151 -44.47 0.65 -3.49
N GLU A 152 -45.08 0.55 -4.66
CA GLU A 152 -45.71 1.68 -5.35
C GLU A 152 -47.06 2.13 -4.71
N LYS A 153 -47.68 1.31 -3.87
CA LYS A 153 -48.76 1.77 -3.00
C LYS A 153 -48.28 2.65 -1.85
N LYS A 154 -47.04 2.44 -1.40
CA LYS A 154 -46.45 3.10 -0.23
C LYS A 154 -45.66 4.35 -0.56
N TYR A 155 -44.98 4.38 -1.70
CA TYR A 155 -44.07 5.45 -2.10
C TYR A 155 -44.50 6.08 -3.43
N THR A 156 -44.29 7.39 -3.54
CA THR A 156 -44.49 8.10 -4.80
C THR A 156 -43.43 7.69 -5.85
N LYS A 157 -43.73 7.94 -7.12
CA LYS A 157 -42.81 7.66 -8.22
C LYS A 157 -41.44 8.37 -8.04
N ASP A 158 -41.47 9.63 -7.59
CA ASP A 158 -40.24 10.40 -7.35
C ASP A 158 -39.42 9.84 -6.18
N GLN A 159 -40.10 9.39 -5.10
CA GLN A 159 -39.41 8.71 -4.00
C GLN A 159 -38.78 7.39 -4.44
N ILE A 160 -39.47 6.61 -5.30
CA ILE A 160 -38.94 5.37 -5.85
C ILE A 160 -37.73 5.65 -6.76
N LEU A 161 -37.82 6.68 -7.58
CA LEU A 161 -36.73 7.08 -8.47
C LEU A 161 -35.51 7.59 -7.69
N GLU A 162 -35.72 8.36 -6.62
CA GLU A 162 -34.70 8.80 -5.69
C GLU A 162 -33.98 7.62 -5.05
N MET A 163 -34.75 6.67 -4.49
CA MET A 163 -34.18 5.44 -3.93
C MET A 163 -33.37 4.65 -4.95
N TYR A 164 -33.90 4.54 -6.18
CA TYR A 164 -33.19 3.85 -7.26
C TYR A 164 -31.84 4.48 -7.56
N PHE A 165 -31.77 5.80 -7.72
CA PHE A 165 -30.51 6.50 -7.99
C PHE A 165 -29.49 6.38 -6.87
N ASN A 166 -29.93 6.25 -5.62
CA ASN A 166 -29.06 6.12 -4.47
C ASN A 166 -28.60 4.68 -4.20
N GLU A 167 -29.31 3.66 -4.71
CA GLU A 167 -29.02 2.25 -4.43
C GLU A 167 -28.43 1.48 -5.61
N ILE A 168 -28.51 2.01 -6.84
CA ILE A 168 -28.06 1.25 -8.00
C ILE A 168 -26.53 1.23 -8.13
N TYR A 169 -26.00 0.11 -8.62
CA TYR A 169 -24.59 -0.06 -8.89
C TYR A 169 -24.22 0.49 -10.27
N PHE A 170 -23.25 1.41 -10.30
CA PHE A 170 -22.74 2.02 -11.53
C PHE A 170 -21.39 1.47 -12.00
N GLY A 171 -20.90 0.37 -11.41
CA GLY A 171 -19.59 -0.23 -11.77
C GLY A 171 -18.41 0.37 -10.99
N ASN A 172 -17.27 -0.32 -11.03
CA ASN A 172 -16.02 0.09 -10.40
C ASN A 172 -16.14 0.50 -8.92
N GLY A 173 -17.03 -0.17 -8.16
CA GLY A 173 -17.26 0.13 -6.76
C GLY A 173 -18.21 1.29 -6.49
N ALA A 174 -18.71 1.99 -7.52
CA ALA A 174 -19.64 3.11 -7.34
C ALA A 174 -21.08 2.62 -7.11
N TRP A 175 -21.58 2.85 -5.91
CA TRP A 175 -22.97 2.62 -5.52
C TRP A 175 -23.68 3.95 -5.32
N GLY A 176 -24.74 4.16 -6.05
CA GLY A 176 -25.50 5.40 -6.09
C GLY A 176 -24.89 6.48 -6.98
N VAL A 177 -25.74 7.45 -7.33
CA VAL A 177 -25.41 8.53 -8.28
C VAL A 177 -24.31 9.46 -7.78
N ALA A 178 -24.24 9.69 -6.45
CA ALA A 178 -23.20 10.52 -5.86
C ALA A 178 -21.79 9.95 -6.11
N GLN A 179 -21.59 8.67 -5.78
CA GLN A 179 -20.29 8.01 -6.00
C GLN A 179 -19.98 7.89 -7.50
N ALA A 180 -20.97 7.62 -8.34
CA ALA A 180 -20.77 7.52 -9.78
C ALA A 180 -20.34 8.86 -10.40
N ALA A 181 -21.00 9.96 -10.05
CA ALA A 181 -20.65 11.30 -10.51
C ALA A 181 -19.21 11.69 -10.09
N ARG A 182 -18.84 11.36 -8.85
CA ARG A 182 -17.47 11.59 -8.36
C ARG A 182 -16.44 10.72 -9.05
N LEU A 183 -16.70 9.40 -9.11
CA LEU A 183 -15.73 8.47 -9.69
C LEU A 183 -15.40 8.77 -11.14
N TYR A 184 -16.46 9.03 -11.93
CA TYR A 184 -16.30 9.15 -13.38
C TYR A 184 -16.01 10.57 -13.86
N PHE A 185 -16.47 11.60 -13.12
CA PHE A 185 -16.41 12.99 -13.59
C PHE A 185 -15.86 13.98 -12.56
N ASP A 186 -15.61 13.57 -11.31
CA ASP A 186 -15.22 14.44 -10.18
C ASP A 186 -16.19 15.59 -9.92
N LYS A 187 -17.47 15.32 -10.07
CA LYS A 187 -18.56 16.29 -9.93
C LYS A 187 -19.59 15.83 -8.90
N ASN A 188 -20.35 16.77 -8.36
CA ASN A 188 -21.61 16.43 -7.70
C ASN A 188 -22.66 16.09 -8.77
N PRO A 189 -23.72 15.34 -8.42
CA PRO A 189 -24.75 14.99 -9.40
C PRO A 189 -25.37 16.18 -10.14
N GLU A 190 -25.63 17.28 -9.43
CA GLU A 190 -26.18 18.53 -9.98
C GLU A 190 -25.27 19.24 -10.99
N GLU A 191 -23.98 18.93 -11.00
CA GLU A 191 -22.96 19.53 -11.90
C GLU A 191 -22.77 18.73 -13.21
N LEU A 192 -23.48 17.58 -13.35
CA LEU A 192 -23.33 16.71 -14.51
C LEU A 192 -23.90 17.38 -15.77
N THR A 193 -23.13 17.37 -16.84
CA THR A 193 -23.58 17.78 -18.18
C THR A 193 -24.53 16.74 -18.79
N GLU A 194 -25.33 17.12 -19.79
CA GLU A 194 -26.20 16.19 -20.52
C GLU A 194 -25.40 15.03 -21.17
N ALA A 195 -24.19 15.32 -21.60
CA ALA A 195 -23.29 14.33 -22.16
C ALA A 195 -22.88 13.27 -21.11
N GLU A 196 -22.55 13.69 -19.89
CA GLU A 196 -22.21 12.83 -18.76
C GLU A 196 -23.45 12.08 -18.24
N CYS A 197 -24.59 12.75 -18.14
CA CYS A 197 -25.87 12.15 -17.79
C CYS A 197 -26.28 11.02 -18.76
N SER A 198 -26.13 11.25 -20.07
CA SER A 198 -26.45 10.24 -21.10
C SER A 198 -25.54 9.01 -21.00
N LEU A 199 -24.32 9.20 -20.55
CA LEU A 199 -23.37 8.12 -20.34
C LEU A 199 -23.72 7.32 -19.09
N LEU A 200 -23.98 7.99 -17.94
CA LEU A 200 -24.36 7.33 -16.69
C LEU A 200 -25.67 6.54 -16.82
N ALA A 201 -26.69 7.07 -17.50
CA ALA A 201 -27.95 6.38 -17.71
C ALA A 201 -27.79 5.05 -18.48
N GLY A 202 -26.70 4.88 -19.20
CA GLY A 202 -26.37 3.64 -19.91
C GLY A 202 -25.80 2.52 -19.05
N VAL A 203 -25.21 2.86 -17.91
CA VAL A 203 -24.43 1.93 -17.08
C VAL A 203 -25.25 0.82 -16.41
N PRO A 204 -26.43 1.10 -15.81
CA PRO A 204 -27.19 0.11 -15.02
C PRO A 204 -27.55 -1.17 -15.77
N LYS A 205 -27.65 -1.12 -17.09
CA LYS A 205 -27.93 -2.31 -17.93
C LYS A 205 -26.91 -3.43 -17.77
N ASN A 206 -25.63 -3.08 -17.68
CA ASN A 206 -24.54 -4.00 -17.41
C ASN A 206 -23.32 -3.19 -16.92
N PRO A 207 -23.21 -2.94 -15.60
CA PRO A 207 -22.17 -2.09 -15.02
C PRO A 207 -20.74 -2.58 -15.29
N GLY A 208 -20.54 -3.90 -15.40
CA GLY A 208 -19.23 -4.46 -15.76
C GLY A 208 -18.82 -4.16 -17.19
N ARG A 209 -19.78 -4.00 -18.11
CA ARG A 209 -19.53 -3.79 -19.56
C ARG A 209 -19.59 -2.33 -20.01
N TYR A 210 -20.46 -1.53 -19.38
CA TYR A 210 -20.80 -0.18 -19.83
C TYR A 210 -20.31 0.92 -18.88
N ASN A 211 -19.45 0.58 -17.88
CA ASN A 211 -18.86 1.61 -17.03
C ASN A 211 -17.94 2.54 -17.84
N PRO A 212 -17.92 3.83 -17.52
CA PRO A 212 -17.16 4.84 -18.27
C PRO A 212 -15.64 4.62 -18.37
N LEU A 213 -15.03 3.85 -17.44
CA LEU A 213 -13.60 3.52 -17.46
C LEU A 213 -13.30 2.27 -18.31
N GLY A 214 -14.31 1.65 -18.89
CA GLY A 214 -14.18 0.43 -19.68
C GLY A 214 -13.87 0.67 -21.15
N ASP A 215 -14.31 -0.26 -22.00
CA ASP A 215 -14.12 -0.21 -23.45
C ASP A 215 -14.89 0.98 -24.06
N THR A 216 -14.16 1.97 -24.53
CA THR A 216 -14.70 3.22 -25.08
C THR A 216 -15.70 3.01 -26.20
N ALA A 217 -15.49 2.03 -27.10
CA ALA A 217 -16.39 1.77 -28.20
C ALA A 217 -17.75 1.24 -27.71
N LYS A 218 -17.72 0.31 -26.74
CA LYS A 218 -18.94 -0.26 -26.12
C LYS A 218 -19.73 0.79 -25.33
N VAL A 219 -18.98 1.63 -24.58
CA VAL A 219 -19.55 2.72 -23.80
C VAL A 219 -20.21 3.76 -24.70
N SER A 220 -19.56 4.19 -25.79
CA SER A 220 -20.08 5.12 -26.78
C SER A 220 -21.33 4.57 -27.48
N ALA A 221 -21.30 3.31 -27.95
CA ALA A 221 -22.46 2.66 -28.56
C ALA A 221 -23.66 2.56 -27.59
N ARG A 222 -23.39 2.32 -26.29
CA ARG A 222 -24.46 2.32 -25.27
C ARG A 222 -25.02 3.71 -25.05
N ARG A 223 -24.19 4.76 -24.99
CA ARG A 223 -24.62 6.17 -24.89
C ARG A 223 -25.52 6.56 -26.08
N SER A 224 -25.12 6.22 -27.32
CA SER A 224 -25.95 6.45 -28.50
C SER A 224 -27.30 5.74 -28.42
N THR A 225 -27.37 4.55 -27.79
CA THR A 225 -28.60 3.84 -27.52
C THR A 225 -29.49 4.61 -26.54
N VAL A 226 -28.92 5.18 -25.47
CA VAL A 226 -29.65 6.03 -24.51
C VAL A 226 -30.30 7.23 -25.21
N LEU A 227 -29.48 7.98 -25.96
CA LEU A 227 -29.96 9.17 -26.69
C LEU A 227 -31.03 8.83 -27.75
N LYS A 228 -30.89 7.68 -28.42
CA LYS A 228 -31.91 7.19 -29.33
C LYS A 228 -33.23 6.89 -28.59
N ARG A 229 -33.18 6.24 -27.43
CA ARG A 229 -34.37 5.96 -26.61
C ARG A 229 -35.08 7.24 -26.15
N MET A 230 -34.30 8.26 -25.72
CA MET A 230 -34.87 9.56 -25.34
C MET A 230 -35.54 10.24 -26.53
N LEU A 231 -34.99 10.14 -27.74
CA LEU A 231 -35.59 10.64 -28.96
C LEU A 231 -36.89 9.88 -29.31
N ASP A 232 -36.84 8.54 -29.26
CA ASP A 232 -38.00 7.67 -29.58
C ASP A 232 -39.21 7.99 -28.67
N VAL A 233 -38.99 8.37 -27.42
CA VAL A 233 -40.03 8.76 -26.46
C VAL A 233 -40.28 10.28 -26.39
N LYS A 234 -39.71 11.06 -27.31
CA LYS A 234 -39.86 12.50 -27.45
C LYS A 234 -39.40 13.32 -26.22
N MET A 235 -38.47 12.82 -25.43
CA MET A 235 -37.86 13.55 -24.31
C MET A 235 -36.75 14.52 -24.77
N ILE A 236 -36.22 14.31 -25.97
CA ILE A 236 -35.27 15.21 -26.63
C ILE A 236 -35.63 15.36 -28.11
N THR A 237 -35.22 16.46 -28.71
CA THR A 237 -35.35 16.71 -30.15
C THR A 237 -34.17 16.15 -30.94
N PRO A 238 -34.28 15.98 -32.28
CA PRO A 238 -33.13 15.58 -33.11
C PRO A 238 -31.97 16.59 -33.05
N ALA A 239 -32.23 17.85 -32.84
CA ALA A 239 -31.21 18.90 -32.72
C ALA A 239 -30.43 18.74 -31.39
N GLN A 240 -31.16 18.55 -30.27
CA GLN A 240 -30.52 18.28 -28.96
C GLN A 240 -29.70 17.00 -28.99
N LYS A 241 -30.20 15.91 -29.59
CA LYS A 241 -29.42 14.68 -29.72
C LYS A 241 -28.10 14.92 -30.44
N ARG A 242 -28.10 15.63 -31.58
CA ARG A 242 -26.89 15.97 -32.32
C ARG A 242 -25.94 16.82 -31.50
N ALA A 243 -26.44 17.82 -30.79
CA ALA A 243 -25.64 18.70 -29.93
C ALA A 243 -24.95 17.90 -28.80
N ILE A 244 -25.68 16.99 -28.15
CA ILE A 244 -25.12 16.15 -27.06
C ILE A 244 -24.09 15.15 -27.61
N GLU A 245 -24.33 14.56 -28.79
CA GLU A 245 -23.37 13.65 -29.43
C GLU A 245 -22.07 14.36 -29.85
N ALA A 246 -22.15 15.61 -30.26
CA ALA A 246 -21.00 16.43 -30.61
C ALA A 246 -20.12 16.80 -29.40
N HIS A 247 -20.67 16.79 -28.18
CA HIS A 247 -19.92 17.09 -26.97
C HIS A 247 -19.53 15.78 -26.25
N PRO A 248 -18.24 15.44 -26.18
CA PRO A 248 -17.81 14.24 -25.47
C PRO A 248 -17.98 14.42 -23.94
N ALA A 249 -18.39 13.35 -23.27
CA ALA A 249 -18.30 13.30 -21.81
C ALA A 249 -16.83 13.10 -21.42
N THR A 250 -16.27 14.02 -20.64
CA THR A 250 -14.89 13.92 -20.16
C THR A 250 -14.82 12.98 -18.97
N VAL A 251 -14.48 11.73 -19.25
CA VAL A 251 -14.30 10.73 -18.20
C VAL A 251 -12.91 10.89 -17.59
N ILE A 252 -12.87 11.03 -16.29
CA ILE A 252 -11.63 11.11 -15.54
C ILE A 252 -11.14 9.69 -15.29
N LYS A 253 -10.00 9.35 -15.88
CA LYS A 253 -9.36 8.05 -15.63
C LYS A 253 -8.99 7.96 -14.16
N SER A 254 -9.25 6.80 -13.55
CA SER A 254 -8.71 6.47 -12.24
C SER A 254 -7.19 6.67 -12.26
N GLY A 255 -6.65 7.26 -11.20
CA GLY A 255 -5.23 7.60 -11.12
C GLY A 255 -4.30 6.41 -11.29
N GLN A 256 -3.04 6.73 -11.43
CA GLN A 256 -1.93 5.77 -11.45
C GLN A 256 -1.60 5.35 -10.00
N ALA A 257 -0.80 4.30 -9.82
CA ALA A 257 -0.29 3.89 -8.51
C ALA A 257 -1.37 3.63 -7.44
N GLN A 258 -2.44 2.90 -7.78
CA GLN A 258 -3.57 2.65 -6.88
C GLN A 258 -3.17 2.06 -5.53
N GLY A 259 -2.18 1.15 -5.49
CA GLY A 259 -1.66 0.59 -4.25
C GLY A 259 -1.00 1.65 -3.36
N TYR A 260 -0.39 2.68 -3.94
CA TYR A 260 0.17 3.80 -3.19
C TYR A 260 -0.93 4.76 -2.69
N LEU A 261 -1.96 5.00 -3.48
CA LEU A 261 -3.13 5.81 -3.04
C LEU A 261 -3.80 5.20 -1.81
N ASP A 262 -3.83 3.87 -1.69
CA ASP A 262 -4.35 3.18 -0.50
C ASP A 262 -3.45 3.40 0.74
N LEU A 263 -2.13 3.50 0.56
CA LEU A 263 -1.22 3.85 1.66
C LEU A 263 -1.47 5.28 2.13
N VAL A 264 -1.57 6.22 1.19
CA VAL A 264 -1.92 7.63 1.50
C VAL A 264 -3.26 7.71 2.23
N ARG A 265 -4.28 6.98 1.76
CA ARG A 265 -5.60 6.93 2.42
C ARG A 265 -5.49 6.44 3.86
N ARG A 266 -4.76 5.36 4.11
CA ARG A 266 -4.57 4.81 5.47
C ARG A 266 -3.90 5.84 6.38
N GLN A 267 -2.81 6.44 5.95
CA GLN A 267 -2.08 7.44 6.73
C GLN A 267 -2.94 8.69 7.00
N LEU A 268 -3.76 9.13 6.02
CA LEU A 268 -4.74 10.19 6.24
C LEU A 268 -5.78 9.81 7.31
N MET A 269 -6.28 8.56 7.29
CA MET A 269 -7.24 8.09 8.28
C MET A 269 -6.64 8.01 9.69
N GLU A 270 -5.40 7.55 9.81
CA GLU A 270 -4.67 7.47 11.08
C GLU A 270 -4.41 8.87 11.66
N ARG A 271 -4.00 9.82 10.83
CA ARG A 271 -3.59 11.15 11.27
C ARG A 271 -4.74 12.15 11.46
N TYR A 272 -5.72 12.15 10.55
CA TYR A 272 -6.82 13.13 10.53
C TYR A 272 -8.18 12.52 10.89
N GLY A 273 -8.24 11.22 11.05
CA GLY A 273 -9.47 10.49 11.34
C GLY A 273 -10.35 10.22 10.10
N ALA A 274 -11.19 9.19 10.22
CA ALA A 274 -12.05 8.73 9.12
C ALA A 274 -13.01 9.83 8.64
N LYS A 275 -13.54 10.66 9.55
CA LYS A 275 -14.50 11.73 9.20
C LYS A 275 -13.92 12.75 8.21
N VAL A 276 -12.66 13.17 8.40
CA VAL A 276 -11.99 14.13 7.49
C VAL A 276 -11.76 13.50 6.12
N VAL A 277 -11.32 12.24 6.08
CA VAL A 277 -11.09 11.52 4.83
C VAL A 277 -12.39 11.32 4.06
N GLU A 278 -13.48 11.02 4.75
CA GLU A 278 -14.81 10.83 4.13
C GLU A 278 -15.44 12.16 3.69
N GLN A 279 -15.10 13.29 4.28
CA GLN A 279 -15.49 14.62 3.80
C GLN A 279 -14.75 15.02 2.52
N GLY A 280 -13.53 14.54 2.34
CA GLY A 280 -12.68 14.89 1.20
C GLY A 280 -12.18 16.33 1.26
N GLY A 281 -12.03 16.95 0.08
CA GLY A 281 -11.64 18.37 0.00
C GLY A 281 -10.16 18.64 0.27
N LEU A 282 -9.31 17.63 0.26
CA LEU A 282 -7.88 17.74 0.50
C LEU A 282 -7.08 17.60 -0.80
N ASP A 283 -5.97 18.30 -0.87
CA ASP A 283 -4.90 18.09 -1.85
C ASP A 283 -3.66 17.60 -1.11
N VAL A 284 -3.16 16.45 -1.50
CA VAL A 284 -2.07 15.75 -0.82
C VAL A 284 -0.84 15.74 -1.72
N ILE A 285 0.26 16.26 -1.22
CA ILE A 285 1.57 16.04 -1.83
C ILE A 285 2.16 14.80 -1.17
N ALA A 286 2.23 13.72 -1.94
CA ALA A 286 2.81 12.46 -1.51
C ALA A 286 4.34 12.44 -1.72
N ALA A 287 5.03 11.61 -0.96
CA ALA A 287 6.47 11.37 -1.12
C ALA A 287 6.81 10.57 -2.40
N LEU A 288 5.82 10.02 -3.05
CA LEU A 288 5.90 9.22 -4.27
C LEU A 288 6.70 9.93 -5.37
N ASP A 289 7.61 9.21 -6.00
CA ASP A 289 8.11 9.51 -7.33
C ASP A 289 7.35 8.64 -8.35
N LEU A 290 6.54 9.27 -9.18
CA LEU A 290 5.64 8.56 -10.09
C LEU A 290 6.37 7.71 -11.14
N ASP A 291 7.56 8.12 -11.56
CA ASP A 291 8.34 7.38 -12.54
C ASP A 291 9.04 6.18 -11.90
N LEU A 292 9.57 6.35 -10.69
CA LEU A 292 10.11 5.23 -9.90
C LEU A 292 9.02 4.23 -9.55
N GLN A 293 7.81 4.67 -9.22
CA GLN A 293 6.69 3.78 -8.94
C GLN A 293 6.32 2.92 -10.15
N LYS A 294 6.19 3.54 -11.33
CA LYS A 294 5.90 2.81 -12.58
C LYS A 294 6.97 1.77 -12.89
N HIS A 295 8.24 2.17 -12.70
CA HIS A 295 9.36 1.27 -12.91
C HIS A 295 9.36 0.13 -11.91
N ALA A 296 9.08 0.39 -10.61
CA ALA A 296 8.95 -0.61 -9.57
C ALA A 296 7.86 -1.65 -9.90
N GLU A 297 6.69 -1.18 -10.33
CA GLU A 297 5.58 -2.06 -10.75
C GLU A 297 5.96 -2.95 -11.94
N GLN A 298 6.69 -2.39 -12.91
CA GLN A 298 7.14 -3.12 -14.08
C GLN A 298 8.17 -4.19 -13.72
N VAL A 299 9.27 -3.81 -13.03
CA VAL A 299 10.38 -4.73 -12.74
C VAL A 299 9.95 -5.84 -11.80
N LEU A 300 9.09 -5.53 -10.82
CA LEU A 300 8.55 -6.53 -9.90
C LEU A 300 7.69 -7.54 -10.64
N ARG A 301 6.74 -7.07 -11.46
CA ARG A 301 5.83 -7.93 -12.25
C ARG A 301 6.60 -8.82 -13.20
N GLU A 302 7.55 -8.28 -13.95
CA GLU A 302 8.36 -9.03 -14.89
C GLU A 302 9.28 -10.04 -14.19
N GLY A 303 9.94 -9.62 -13.09
CA GLY A 303 10.84 -10.45 -12.32
C GLY A 303 10.11 -11.64 -11.68
N VAL A 304 8.97 -11.40 -11.03
CA VAL A 304 8.15 -12.45 -10.42
C VAL A 304 7.59 -13.39 -11.50
N LYS A 305 7.04 -12.85 -12.61
CA LYS A 305 6.51 -13.66 -13.71
C LYS A 305 7.56 -14.57 -14.33
N LYS A 306 8.81 -14.12 -14.42
CA LYS A 306 9.93 -14.92 -14.95
C LYS A 306 10.23 -16.14 -14.09
N VAL A 307 10.02 -16.05 -12.77
CA VAL A 307 10.21 -17.17 -11.84
C VAL A 307 8.99 -18.09 -11.84
N ASN A 308 7.83 -17.56 -11.51
CA ASN A 308 6.55 -18.29 -11.54
C ASN A 308 5.39 -17.28 -11.49
N PRO A 309 4.44 -17.30 -12.45
CA PRO A 309 3.34 -16.34 -12.51
C PRO A 309 2.32 -16.45 -11.35
N ASN A 310 2.36 -17.52 -10.57
CA ASN A 310 1.48 -17.69 -9.39
C ASN A 310 2.09 -17.12 -8.10
N LEU A 311 3.33 -16.66 -8.13
CA LEU A 311 3.95 -15.96 -7.02
C LEU A 311 3.44 -14.52 -6.93
N GLN A 312 3.57 -13.96 -5.74
CA GLN A 312 3.39 -12.54 -5.46
C GLN A 312 4.74 -11.92 -5.09
N GLY A 313 4.78 -10.60 -5.08
CA GLY A 313 5.96 -9.86 -4.66
C GLY A 313 5.58 -8.53 -4.05
N ALA A 314 6.52 -7.94 -3.32
CA ALA A 314 6.46 -6.58 -2.84
C ALA A 314 7.80 -5.89 -3.05
N LEU A 315 7.76 -4.59 -3.33
CA LEU A 315 8.92 -3.73 -3.43
C LEU A 315 8.64 -2.43 -2.66
N LEU A 316 9.58 -2.02 -1.82
CA LEU A 316 9.52 -0.76 -1.08
C LEU A 316 10.85 -0.04 -1.21
N SER A 317 10.80 1.23 -1.60
CA SER A 317 11.99 2.08 -1.75
C SER A 317 11.82 3.39 -0.99
N LEU A 318 12.81 3.73 -0.16
CA LEU A 318 12.82 4.94 0.66
C LEU A 318 14.04 5.81 0.32
N ASP A 319 13.84 7.12 0.39
CA ASP A 319 14.94 8.08 0.56
C ASP A 319 15.49 7.95 1.97
N LEU A 320 16.82 7.83 2.11
CA LEU A 320 17.44 7.56 3.40
C LEU A 320 17.40 8.76 4.34
N LYS A 321 17.47 9.99 3.83
CA LYS A 321 17.55 11.19 4.66
C LYS A 321 16.19 11.58 5.25
N THR A 322 15.12 11.27 4.54
CA THR A 322 13.77 11.75 4.90
C THR A 322 12.80 10.63 5.25
N GLY A 323 13.11 9.37 4.92
CA GLY A 323 12.17 8.26 5.00
C GLY A 323 11.06 8.32 3.95
N ASP A 324 11.16 9.23 2.97
CA ASP A 324 10.15 9.38 1.91
C ASP A 324 9.99 8.08 1.11
N VAL A 325 8.78 7.56 1.08
CA VAL A 325 8.43 6.38 0.29
C VAL A 325 8.37 6.77 -1.18
N LEU A 326 9.48 6.60 -1.87
CA LEU A 326 9.61 6.95 -3.30
C LEU A 326 8.82 6.02 -4.21
N ALA A 327 8.75 4.72 -3.83
CA ALA A 327 7.95 3.73 -4.52
C ALA A 327 7.50 2.63 -3.55
N ALA A 328 6.26 2.16 -3.71
CA ALA A 328 5.71 1.06 -2.92
C ALA A 328 4.77 0.20 -3.75
N VAL A 329 5.17 -1.04 -4.01
CA VAL A 329 4.39 -2.02 -4.77
C VAL A 329 4.05 -3.19 -3.86
N GLY A 330 2.76 -3.41 -3.64
CA GLY A 330 2.26 -4.44 -2.72
C GLY A 330 1.77 -5.73 -3.40
N GLY A 331 1.95 -5.88 -4.72
CA GLY A 331 1.51 -7.06 -5.45
C GLY A 331 1.77 -6.98 -6.94
N THR A 332 1.71 -8.14 -7.62
CA THR A 332 1.93 -8.26 -9.08
C THR A 332 0.63 -8.40 -9.87
N ASP A 333 -0.50 -8.60 -9.18
CA ASP A 333 -1.81 -8.89 -9.76
C ASP A 333 -2.68 -7.63 -9.99
N GLY A 334 -2.17 -6.44 -9.65
CA GLY A 334 -2.88 -5.16 -9.79
C GLY A 334 -4.08 -4.99 -8.86
N LYS A 335 -4.28 -5.91 -7.91
CA LYS A 335 -5.37 -5.78 -6.93
C LYS A 335 -5.06 -4.69 -5.91
N VAL A 336 -6.09 -3.95 -5.57
CA VAL A 336 -6.07 -2.85 -4.61
C VAL A 336 -6.55 -3.34 -3.25
N GLY A 337 -6.11 -2.74 -2.17
CA GLY A 337 -6.61 -2.98 -0.80
C GLY A 337 -5.67 -3.75 0.11
N PHE A 338 -4.82 -4.64 -0.38
CA PHE A 338 -3.81 -5.34 0.41
C PHE A 338 -2.40 -5.08 -0.12
N ASN A 339 -1.69 -4.15 0.52
CA ASN A 339 -0.30 -3.85 0.18
C ASN A 339 0.63 -4.74 1.02
N ARG A 340 1.27 -5.74 0.36
CA ARG A 340 2.12 -6.71 1.04
C ARG A 340 3.35 -6.10 1.69
N ALA A 341 3.85 -4.98 1.16
CA ALA A 341 5.00 -4.30 1.75
C ALA A 341 4.75 -3.81 3.19
N PHE A 342 3.51 -3.43 3.50
CA PHE A 342 3.11 -2.88 4.80
C PHE A 342 2.23 -3.81 5.64
N SER A 343 1.65 -4.84 5.04
CA SER A 343 0.62 -5.65 5.71
C SER A 343 0.92 -7.14 5.78
N ALA A 344 1.77 -7.67 4.89
CA ALA A 344 2.11 -9.08 4.92
C ALA A 344 3.26 -9.34 5.89
N LYS A 345 2.99 -10.07 6.96
CA LYS A 345 4.01 -10.57 7.88
C LYS A 345 4.57 -11.88 7.34
N ARG A 346 5.90 -11.95 7.23
CA ARG A 346 6.66 -13.07 6.68
C ARG A 346 7.97 -13.22 7.43
N GLN A 347 8.47 -14.45 7.52
CA GLN A 347 9.77 -14.72 8.08
C GLN A 347 10.88 -14.09 7.20
N PRO A 348 11.72 -13.20 7.73
CA PRO A 348 12.80 -12.58 6.97
C PRO A 348 13.93 -13.54 6.65
N GLY A 349 14.01 -14.69 7.35
CA GLY A 349 15.12 -15.61 7.23
C GLY A 349 16.46 -14.89 7.51
N SER A 350 17.47 -15.20 6.74
CA SER A 350 18.81 -14.59 6.91
C SER A 350 18.89 -13.07 6.73
N ALA A 351 17.79 -12.40 6.33
CA ALA A 351 17.79 -10.94 6.27
C ALA A 351 17.76 -10.28 7.67
N ILE A 352 17.54 -11.03 8.74
CA ILE A 352 17.67 -10.55 10.12
C ILE A 352 19.15 -10.39 10.56
N LYS A 353 20.08 -11.14 9.97
CA LYS A 353 21.45 -11.30 10.44
C LYS A 353 22.24 -9.99 10.59
N PRO A 354 22.17 -9.00 9.69
CA PRO A 354 22.91 -7.75 9.90
C PRO A 354 22.61 -7.06 11.22
N LEU A 355 21.38 -7.20 11.76
CA LEU A 355 21.03 -6.64 13.06
C LEU A 355 21.80 -7.38 14.19
N ILE A 356 21.89 -8.72 14.10
CA ILE A 356 22.62 -9.54 15.09
C ILE A 356 24.12 -9.24 15.03
N PHE A 357 24.67 -9.06 13.83
CA PHE A 357 26.08 -8.72 13.65
C PHE A 357 26.40 -7.31 14.14
N ALA A 358 25.48 -6.35 13.95
CA ALA A 358 25.62 -5.01 14.52
C ALA A 358 25.59 -5.04 16.07
N ASP A 359 24.65 -5.80 16.63
CA ASP A 359 24.59 -6.00 18.09
C ASP A 359 25.83 -6.69 18.62
N ALA A 360 26.41 -7.66 17.87
CA ALA A 360 27.68 -8.28 18.22
C ALA A 360 28.85 -7.26 18.28
N LEU A 361 28.90 -6.31 17.33
CA LEU A 361 29.92 -5.23 17.39
C LEU A 361 29.74 -4.36 18.63
N GLU A 362 28.51 -4.05 19.06
CA GLU A 362 28.26 -3.33 20.31
C GLU A 362 28.61 -4.14 21.57
N ASN A 363 28.69 -5.46 21.45
CA ASN A 363 29.05 -6.38 22.52
C ASN A 363 30.51 -6.86 22.44
N GLY A 364 31.41 -6.11 21.78
CA GLY A 364 32.86 -6.30 21.79
C GLY A 364 33.40 -7.27 20.75
N PHE A 365 32.58 -7.82 19.87
CA PHE A 365 33.05 -8.52 18.68
C PHE A 365 33.54 -7.51 17.63
N THR A 366 34.41 -7.94 16.74
CA THR A 366 34.92 -7.13 15.61
C THR A 366 34.65 -7.82 14.29
N ALA A 367 34.76 -7.07 13.20
CA ALA A 367 34.61 -7.64 11.85
C ALA A 367 35.69 -8.74 11.58
N GLY A 368 36.86 -8.63 12.22
CA GLY A 368 37.94 -9.61 12.16
C GLY A 368 37.83 -10.75 13.15
N SER A 369 36.93 -10.73 14.15
CA SER A 369 36.76 -11.81 15.14
C SER A 369 36.51 -13.15 14.46
N ILE A 370 37.34 -14.16 14.82
CA ILE A 370 37.26 -15.50 14.23
C ILE A 370 36.37 -16.39 15.09
N LEU A 371 35.42 -17.07 14.44
CA LEU A 371 34.54 -18.05 15.06
C LEU A 371 34.49 -19.33 14.22
N ASP A 372 34.47 -20.46 14.92
CA ASP A 372 34.33 -21.77 14.34
C ASP A 372 32.85 -22.05 14.00
N ASP A 373 32.58 -22.58 12.82
CA ASP A 373 31.19 -22.88 12.34
C ASP A 373 30.78 -24.36 12.51
N HIS A 374 31.49 -25.14 13.33
CA HIS A 374 31.01 -26.47 13.66
C HIS A 374 29.73 -26.41 14.49
N PRO A 375 28.68 -27.19 14.14
CA PRO A 375 27.39 -27.15 14.82
C PRO A 375 27.47 -27.51 16.30
N VAL A 376 26.86 -26.69 17.14
CA VAL A 376 26.67 -26.90 18.57
C VAL A 376 25.22 -27.38 18.82
N ALA A 377 25.04 -28.22 19.83
CA ALA A 377 23.75 -28.71 20.24
C ALA A 377 23.18 -27.83 21.35
N TYR A 378 22.00 -27.28 21.12
CA TYR A 378 21.24 -26.45 22.07
C TYR A 378 20.06 -27.23 22.65
N ASN A 379 19.90 -27.20 23.98
CA ASN A 379 18.73 -27.78 24.64
C ASN A 379 17.59 -26.74 24.63
N ARG A 380 16.48 -27.03 23.96
CA ARG A 380 15.29 -26.17 23.90
C ARG A 380 14.32 -26.32 25.06
N GLY A 381 14.65 -27.12 26.10
CA GLY A 381 13.71 -27.60 27.08
C GLY A 381 12.95 -28.82 26.55
N ASN A 382 12.19 -29.47 27.40
CA ASN A 382 11.40 -30.68 27.05
C ASN A 382 12.21 -31.85 26.42
N GLY A 383 13.53 -31.90 26.63
CA GLY A 383 14.43 -32.92 26.07
C GLY A 383 14.69 -32.80 24.57
N GLN A 384 14.24 -31.71 23.90
CA GLN A 384 14.49 -31.48 22.49
C GLN A 384 15.87 -30.83 22.31
N ILE A 385 16.72 -31.49 21.52
CA ILE A 385 18.02 -30.97 21.12
C ILE A 385 17.94 -30.38 19.73
N TRP A 386 18.32 -29.12 19.60
CA TRP A 386 18.41 -28.42 18.31
C TRP A 386 19.85 -28.24 17.91
N LYS A 387 20.17 -28.58 16.65
CA LYS A 387 21.49 -28.40 16.05
C LYS A 387 21.35 -27.56 14.78
N PRO A 388 21.62 -26.24 14.84
CA PRO A 388 21.59 -25.40 13.66
C PRO A 388 22.62 -25.87 12.63
N GLN A 389 22.27 -25.81 11.36
CA GLN A 389 23.13 -26.22 10.25
C GLN A 389 23.21 -25.09 9.21
N ASN A 390 24.34 -25.00 8.53
CA ASN A 390 24.47 -24.14 7.38
C ASN A 390 23.61 -24.66 6.21
N TYR A 391 23.27 -23.76 5.30
CA TYR A 391 22.39 -24.06 4.16
C TYR A 391 22.88 -25.26 3.32
N GLU A 392 24.21 -25.35 3.08
CA GLU A 392 24.85 -26.44 2.34
C GLU A 392 25.10 -27.69 3.18
N ARG A 393 24.73 -27.67 4.47
CA ARG A 393 25.01 -28.74 5.46
C ARG A 393 26.49 -29.09 5.58
N LYS A 394 27.36 -28.07 5.37
CA LYS A 394 28.80 -28.16 5.50
C LYS A 394 29.32 -27.18 6.55
N SER A 395 30.40 -27.53 7.21
CA SER A 395 31.18 -26.63 8.00
C SER A 395 32.35 -26.10 7.15
N TYR A 396 32.64 -24.82 7.31
CA TYR A 396 33.75 -24.14 6.64
C TYR A 396 34.93 -23.95 7.57
N GLY A 397 34.82 -24.36 8.85
CA GLY A 397 35.83 -24.18 9.89
C GLY A 397 35.78 -22.76 10.48
N GLU A 398 36.96 -22.20 10.70
CA GLU A 398 37.11 -20.86 11.25
C GLU A 398 36.81 -19.78 10.19
N LEU A 399 35.90 -18.85 10.51
CA LEU A 399 35.55 -17.72 9.66
C LEU A 399 35.55 -16.43 10.46
N SER A 400 36.00 -15.32 9.85
CA SER A 400 35.79 -14.00 10.43
C SER A 400 34.30 -13.64 10.42
N LEU A 401 33.88 -12.73 11.31
CA LEU A 401 32.49 -12.21 11.31
C LEU A 401 32.09 -11.69 9.93
N ARG A 402 32.96 -10.95 9.27
CA ARG A 402 32.75 -10.47 7.91
C ARG A 402 32.44 -11.61 6.93
N GLN A 403 33.29 -12.66 6.92
CA GLN A 403 33.06 -13.82 6.05
C GLN A 403 31.78 -14.56 6.40
N ALA A 404 31.48 -14.71 7.69
CA ALA A 404 30.25 -15.33 8.17
C ALA A 404 29.01 -14.58 7.72
N LEU A 405 29.01 -13.23 7.73
CA LEU A 405 27.89 -12.40 7.24
C LEU A 405 27.78 -12.49 5.72
N ALA A 406 28.88 -12.41 4.98
CA ALA A 406 28.91 -12.48 3.52
C ALA A 406 28.36 -13.80 3.00
N HIS A 407 28.76 -14.92 3.60
CA HIS A 407 28.27 -16.27 3.28
C HIS A 407 26.95 -16.60 3.97
N SER A 408 26.43 -15.71 4.83
CA SER A 408 25.19 -15.93 5.56
C SER A 408 25.23 -17.19 6.44
N ASN A 409 26.36 -17.43 7.14
CA ASN A 409 26.58 -18.59 7.99
C ASN A 409 25.55 -18.68 9.10
N ASN A 410 24.85 -19.81 9.23
CA ASN A 410 23.80 -20.01 10.22
C ASN A 410 24.38 -20.31 11.60
N VAL A 411 25.39 -21.17 11.66
CA VAL A 411 25.96 -21.68 12.93
C VAL A 411 26.59 -20.53 13.69
N ILE A 412 27.42 -19.73 13.02
CA ILE A 412 28.06 -18.55 13.63
C ILE A 412 27.03 -17.56 14.11
N THR A 413 25.97 -17.30 13.30
CA THR A 413 24.92 -16.34 13.71
C THR A 413 24.19 -16.80 14.98
N VAL A 414 23.94 -18.11 15.11
CA VAL A 414 23.30 -18.66 16.33
C VAL A 414 24.25 -18.54 17.53
N LYS A 415 25.55 -18.84 17.35
CA LYS A 415 26.58 -18.66 18.41
C LYS A 415 26.70 -17.20 18.86
N LEU A 416 26.61 -16.25 17.91
CA LEU A 416 26.63 -14.82 18.25
C LEU A 416 25.39 -14.46 19.08
N LEU A 417 24.19 -14.85 18.63
CA LEU A 417 22.97 -14.57 19.38
C LEU A 417 22.97 -15.20 20.77
N ASP A 418 23.53 -16.42 20.90
CA ASP A 418 23.69 -17.07 22.20
C ASP A 418 24.65 -16.28 23.12
N ALA A 419 25.78 -15.80 22.58
CA ALA A 419 26.76 -15.00 23.33
C ALA A 419 26.19 -13.62 23.75
N ILE A 420 25.45 -12.94 22.88
CA ILE A 420 24.82 -11.65 23.14
C ILE A 420 23.64 -11.80 24.12
N GLY A 421 22.92 -12.90 24.03
CA GLY A 421 21.66 -13.14 24.71
C GLY A 421 20.45 -12.67 23.93
N VAL A 422 19.46 -13.57 23.79
CA VAL A 422 18.25 -13.34 22.96
C VAL A 422 17.48 -12.10 23.40
N ASN A 423 17.34 -11.87 24.72
CA ASN A 423 16.60 -10.71 25.25
C ASN A 423 17.31 -9.38 24.94
N ASN A 424 18.65 -9.35 25.00
CA ASN A 424 19.43 -8.18 24.63
C ASN A 424 19.22 -7.84 23.15
N PHE A 425 19.31 -8.84 22.28
CA PHE A 425 19.06 -8.67 20.86
C PHE A 425 17.62 -8.20 20.55
N VAL A 426 16.59 -8.73 21.25
CA VAL A 426 15.22 -8.27 21.07
C VAL A 426 15.07 -6.79 21.43
N GLY A 427 15.72 -6.34 22.51
CA GLY A 427 15.79 -4.92 22.86
C GLY A 427 16.50 -4.08 21.80
N PHE A 428 17.65 -4.56 21.32
CA PHE A 428 18.42 -3.91 20.26
C PHE A 428 17.61 -3.83 18.94
N ALA A 429 17.00 -4.91 18.49
CA ALA A 429 16.14 -4.92 17.33
C ALA A 429 14.95 -3.95 17.47
N GLY A 430 14.38 -3.87 18.69
CA GLY A 430 13.33 -2.91 19.05
C GLY A 430 13.77 -1.45 18.89
N SER A 431 14.99 -1.09 19.31
CA SER A 431 15.53 0.26 19.12
C SER A 431 15.67 0.61 17.63
N LEU A 432 15.98 -0.37 16.78
CA LEU A 432 16.00 -0.20 15.32
C LEU A 432 14.60 -0.20 14.68
N GLY A 433 13.53 -0.32 15.49
CA GLY A 433 12.14 -0.32 15.02
C GLY A 433 11.58 -1.69 14.59
N LEU A 434 12.31 -2.78 14.88
CA LEU A 434 11.88 -4.14 14.55
C LEU A 434 11.32 -4.87 15.78
N SER A 435 10.00 -4.92 15.92
CA SER A 435 9.34 -5.60 17.03
C SER A 435 9.29 -7.11 16.81
N LEU A 436 10.08 -7.86 17.59
CA LEU A 436 10.11 -9.32 17.60
C LEU A 436 9.23 -9.88 18.72
N ARG A 437 8.58 -11.02 18.49
CA ARG A 437 7.54 -11.58 19.38
C ARG A 437 8.00 -12.75 20.24
N ASN A 438 9.10 -13.42 19.86
CA ASN A 438 9.60 -14.63 20.52
C ASN A 438 10.91 -14.41 21.26
N PRO A 439 10.89 -13.77 22.45
CA PRO A 439 12.12 -13.30 23.13
C PRO A 439 13.01 -14.41 23.72
N ASN A 440 12.65 -15.70 23.59
CA ASN A 440 13.35 -16.79 24.27
C ASN A 440 13.86 -17.91 23.34
N ASP A 441 13.92 -17.69 22.03
CA ASP A 441 14.32 -18.72 21.08
C ASP A 441 15.50 -18.31 20.20
N LEU A 442 16.61 -19.02 20.33
CA LEU A 442 17.81 -18.86 19.48
C LEU A 442 17.53 -19.01 17.98
N SER A 443 16.38 -19.59 17.58
CA SER A 443 15.99 -19.64 16.18
C SER A 443 15.73 -18.24 15.58
N LEU A 444 15.56 -17.21 16.40
CA LEU A 444 15.53 -15.81 15.94
C LEU A 444 16.76 -15.45 15.11
N ALA A 445 17.94 -16.07 15.39
CA ALA A 445 19.14 -15.94 14.58
C ALA A 445 18.92 -16.29 13.10
N LEU A 446 17.93 -17.12 12.81
CA LEU A 446 17.58 -17.58 11.47
C LEU A 446 16.34 -16.86 10.90
N GLY A 447 15.84 -15.85 11.63
CA GLY A 447 14.69 -15.04 11.20
C GLY A 447 13.36 -15.81 11.19
N THR A 448 13.10 -16.56 12.24
CA THR A 448 11.85 -17.32 12.38
C THR A 448 10.65 -16.49 12.79
N ASP A 449 10.85 -15.29 13.31
CA ASP A 449 9.77 -14.37 13.63
C ASP A 449 9.32 -13.58 12.38
N GLU A 450 8.03 -13.27 12.29
CA GLU A 450 7.44 -12.67 11.09
C GLU A 450 7.42 -11.14 11.18
N VAL A 451 7.92 -10.48 10.12
CA VAL A 451 7.98 -9.03 9.97
C VAL A 451 7.37 -8.59 8.64
N THR A 452 7.01 -7.32 8.51
CA THR A 452 6.65 -6.75 7.20
C THR A 452 7.91 -6.31 6.44
N LEU A 453 7.79 -6.12 5.13
CA LEU A 453 8.89 -5.56 4.34
C LEU A 453 9.23 -4.14 4.82
N ASN A 454 8.23 -3.35 5.21
CA ASN A 454 8.43 -2.01 5.77
C ASN A 454 9.23 -2.05 7.06
N ASP A 455 8.89 -2.93 8.00
CA ASP A 455 9.59 -3.04 9.28
C ASP A 455 11.07 -3.38 9.05
N LEU A 456 11.33 -4.35 8.16
CA LEU A 456 12.69 -4.77 7.84
C LEU A 456 13.49 -3.69 7.12
N VAL A 457 12.91 -3.01 6.11
CA VAL A 457 13.57 -1.91 5.39
C VAL A 457 13.87 -0.75 6.34
N SER A 458 12.94 -0.39 7.23
CA SER A 458 13.13 0.66 8.23
C SER A 458 14.25 0.32 9.21
N ALA A 459 14.34 -0.94 9.66
CA ALA A 459 15.41 -1.40 10.55
C ALA A 459 16.82 -1.40 9.90
N TYR A 460 16.89 -1.36 8.57
CA TYR A 460 18.16 -1.25 7.84
C TYR A 460 18.57 0.20 7.56
N THR A 461 17.67 1.18 7.68
CA THR A 461 18.01 2.59 7.41
C THR A 461 19.18 3.09 8.26
N PRO A 462 19.37 2.70 9.54
CA PRO A 462 20.51 3.14 10.34
C PRO A 462 21.87 2.75 9.75
N PHE A 463 21.98 1.57 9.15
CA PHE A 463 23.25 1.14 8.53
C PHE A 463 23.63 2.04 7.35
N ALA A 464 22.66 2.46 6.58
CA ALA A 464 22.85 3.27 5.38
C ALA A 464 22.93 4.78 5.66
N ASN A 465 22.41 5.24 6.81
CA ASN A 465 22.22 6.65 7.14
C ASN A 465 23.01 7.09 8.38
N GLY A 466 24.20 6.48 8.60
CA GLY A 466 25.11 6.89 9.68
C GLY A 466 24.51 6.74 11.09
N GLY A 467 23.73 5.69 11.31
CA GLY A 467 23.10 5.39 12.60
C GLY A 467 21.70 5.96 12.80
N PHE A 468 21.16 6.72 11.83
CA PHE A 468 19.84 7.31 11.94
C PHE A 468 18.75 6.42 11.31
N ARG A 469 17.72 6.10 12.08
CA ARG A 469 16.52 5.44 11.59
C ARG A 469 15.60 6.46 10.94
N SER A 470 15.15 6.18 9.73
CA SER A 470 14.17 6.99 9.01
C SER A 470 12.83 6.25 8.92
N GLU A 471 11.77 6.85 9.47
CA GLU A 471 10.43 6.28 9.37
C GLU A 471 9.83 6.48 7.97
N ALA A 472 9.12 5.45 7.48
CA ALA A 472 8.47 5.50 6.18
C ALA A 472 7.37 6.57 6.12
N ARG A 473 7.57 7.60 5.30
CA ARG A 473 6.66 8.73 5.12
C ARG A 473 6.04 8.70 3.73
N THR A 474 4.72 8.55 3.64
CA THR A 474 4.01 8.55 2.34
C THR A 474 3.42 9.90 1.97
N ILE A 475 3.24 10.80 2.94
CA ILE A 475 2.67 12.14 2.77
C ILE A 475 3.68 13.19 3.20
N ILE A 476 3.98 14.15 2.34
CA ILE A 476 4.85 15.30 2.66
C ILE A 476 4.02 16.40 3.31
N ARG A 477 2.90 16.78 2.69
CA ARG A 477 2.01 17.84 3.20
C ARG A 477 0.60 17.70 2.63
N VAL A 478 -0.35 18.31 3.34
CA VAL A 478 -1.78 18.30 2.99
C VAL A 478 -2.31 19.73 2.92
N PHE A 479 -2.99 20.06 1.85
CA PHE A 479 -3.72 21.31 1.71
C PHE A 479 -5.21 21.08 1.94
N ASP A 480 -5.78 21.73 2.95
CA ASP A 480 -7.22 21.76 3.18
C ASP A 480 -7.83 22.88 2.33
N ARG A 481 -8.59 22.51 1.31
CA ARG A 481 -9.21 23.46 0.38
C ARG A 481 -10.29 24.33 1.05
N SER A 482 -10.93 23.83 2.10
CA SER A 482 -11.96 24.56 2.84
C SER A 482 -11.36 25.65 3.72
N ARG A 483 -10.25 25.33 4.39
CA ARG A 483 -9.51 26.25 5.27
C ARG A 483 -8.46 27.09 4.51
N ARG A 484 -8.14 26.71 3.27
CA ARG A 484 -7.08 27.29 2.45
C ARG A 484 -5.71 27.30 3.14
N ALA A 485 -5.42 26.19 3.85
CA ALA A 485 -4.24 26.06 4.70
C ALA A 485 -3.47 24.76 4.39
N TRP A 486 -2.13 24.85 4.47
CA TRP A 486 -1.23 23.71 4.41
C TRP A 486 -0.94 23.15 5.79
N THR A 487 -0.85 21.84 5.88
CA THR A 487 -0.31 21.13 7.06
C THR A 487 0.89 20.32 6.61
N GLU A 488 2.05 20.62 7.15
CA GLU A 488 3.29 19.89 6.88
C GLU A 488 3.33 18.58 7.67
N ASN A 489 4.01 17.60 7.09
CA ASN A 489 4.31 16.32 7.72
C ASN A 489 5.84 16.14 7.69
N PRO A 490 6.59 16.68 8.66
CA PRO A 490 8.05 16.61 8.66
C PRO A 490 8.53 15.15 8.71
N PRO A 491 9.73 14.85 8.19
CA PRO A 491 10.35 13.54 8.34
C PRO A 491 10.64 13.23 9.82
N VAL A 492 10.49 11.97 10.18
CA VAL A 492 10.91 11.44 11.48
C VAL A 492 12.20 10.67 11.27
N VAL A 493 13.30 11.23 11.79
CA VAL A 493 14.65 10.67 11.66
C VAL A 493 15.31 10.73 13.03
N GLU A 494 15.65 9.57 13.59
CA GLU A 494 16.10 9.43 14.97
C GLU A 494 17.45 8.70 15.02
N PRO A 495 18.43 9.14 15.86
CA PRO A 495 19.66 8.42 16.09
C PRO A 495 19.34 7.17 16.95
N VAL A 496 19.64 5.99 16.44
CA VAL A 496 19.33 4.70 17.08
C VAL A 496 20.52 3.74 17.13
N LEU A 497 21.60 4.05 16.42
CA LEU A 497 22.79 3.21 16.35
C LEU A 497 24.03 4.12 16.30
N PRO A 498 25.16 3.79 16.97
CA PRO A 498 26.40 4.53 16.81
C PRO A 498 26.85 4.57 15.33
N PRO A 499 27.27 5.72 14.81
CA PRO A 499 27.72 5.84 13.42
C PRO A 499 28.86 4.88 13.06
N VAL A 500 29.76 4.59 14.01
CA VAL A 500 30.87 3.66 13.83
C VAL A 500 30.39 2.23 13.60
N THR A 501 29.38 1.77 14.35
CA THR A 501 28.80 0.44 14.21
C THR A 501 28.01 0.32 12.92
N ALA A 502 27.27 1.38 12.55
CA ALA A 502 26.56 1.45 11.28
C ALA A 502 27.51 1.31 10.08
N TYR A 503 28.65 2.02 10.14
CA TYR A 503 29.66 1.98 9.08
C TYR A 503 30.34 0.60 8.98
N VAL A 504 30.86 0.05 10.09
CA VAL A 504 31.50 -1.26 10.08
C VAL A 504 30.54 -2.36 9.60
N THR A 505 29.29 -2.33 10.05
CA THR A 505 28.25 -3.26 9.56
C THR A 505 28.02 -3.11 8.05
N THR A 506 27.97 -1.88 7.54
CA THR A 506 27.83 -1.60 6.10
C THR A 506 29.03 -2.13 5.32
N GLU A 507 30.25 -1.92 5.81
CA GLU A 507 31.47 -2.45 5.18
C GLU A 507 31.49 -3.99 5.13
N MET A 508 31.00 -4.66 6.17
CA MET A 508 30.81 -6.12 6.12
C MET A 508 29.73 -6.54 5.11
N MET A 509 28.64 -5.75 4.96
CA MET A 509 27.57 -6.08 4.02
C MET A 509 27.91 -5.80 2.55
N LYS A 510 28.93 -4.96 2.24
CA LYS A 510 29.44 -4.82 0.87
C LYS A 510 29.90 -6.18 0.31
N ASP A 511 30.50 -7.01 1.13
CA ASP A 511 31.00 -8.33 0.73
C ASP A 511 29.92 -9.33 0.37
N VAL A 512 28.69 -9.15 0.86
CA VAL A 512 27.54 -9.95 0.42
C VAL A 512 27.32 -9.82 -1.09
N LEU A 513 27.58 -8.62 -1.65
CA LEU A 513 27.44 -8.32 -3.07
C LEU A 513 28.72 -8.67 -3.86
N GLU A 514 29.88 -8.61 -3.22
CA GLU A 514 31.16 -8.81 -3.88
C GLU A 514 31.44 -10.30 -4.17
N TYR A 515 31.36 -11.14 -3.13
CA TYR A 515 31.63 -12.58 -3.23
C TYR A 515 30.63 -13.46 -2.47
N GLY A 516 29.72 -12.85 -1.70
CA GLY A 516 28.77 -13.54 -0.85
C GLY A 516 27.51 -14.02 -1.58
N THR A 517 26.41 -14.10 -0.83
CA THR A 517 25.13 -14.68 -1.31
C THR A 517 24.44 -13.85 -2.39
N ALA A 518 24.84 -12.60 -2.60
CA ALA A 518 24.34 -11.73 -3.67
C ALA A 518 25.43 -11.35 -4.69
N LYS A 519 26.45 -12.20 -4.88
CA LYS A 519 27.58 -11.95 -5.82
C LYS A 519 27.16 -11.66 -7.27
N GLY A 520 25.92 -11.99 -7.65
CA GLY A 520 25.34 -11.58 -8.92
C GLY A 520 25.24 -10.05 -9.09
N LEU A 521 25.27 -9.30 -7.98
CA LEU A 521 25.23 -7.83 -7.96
C LEU A 521 26.63 -7.17 -8.02
N LYS A 522 27.71 -7.95 -8.08
CA LYS A 522 29.11 -7.45 -8.10
C LYS A 522 29.31 -6.35 -9.14
N LYS A 523 28.76 -6.51 -10.35
CA LYS A 523 28.85 -5.51 -11.41
C LYS A 523 28.14 -4.20 -11.06
N PHE A 524 27.02 -4.25 -10.32
CA PHE A 524 26.37 -3.04 -9.83
C PHE A 524 27.21 -2.38 -8.73
N ALA A 525 27.71 -3.17 -7.76
CA ALA A 525 28.52 -2.70 -6.64
C ALA A 525 29.83 -2.06 -7.09
N SER A 526 30.48 -2.59 -8.15
CA SER A 526 31.70 -1.99 -8.71
C SER A 526 31.49 -0.64 -9.42
N GLN A 527 30.25 -0.34 -9.84
CA GLN A 527 29.89 0.92 -10.48
C GLN A 527 29.34 1.95 -9.48
N ARG A 528 28.83 1.47 -8.35
CA ARG A 528 28.18 2.31 -7.33
C ARG A 528 28.29 1.62 -5.97
N PRO A 529 28.85 2.31 -4.94
CA PRO A 529 28.86 1.78 -3.59
C PRO A 529 27.48 1.33 -3.14
N ALA A 530 27.38 0.08 -2.73
CA ALA A 530 26.15 -0.53 -2.30
C ALA A 530 26.42 -1.66 -1.29
N ALA A 531 25.49 -1.84 -0.37
CA ALA A 531 25.52 -2.92 0.60
C ALA A 531 24.12 -3.54 0.71
N GLY A 532 24.03 -4.75 1.24
CA GLY A 532 22.73 -5.40 1.41
C GLY A 532 22.82 -6.84 1.85
N LYS A 533 21.67 -7.47 2.05
CA LYS A 533 21.55 -8.83 2.55
C LYS A 533 20.41 -9.59 1.90
N THR A 534 20.68 -10.85 1.56
CA THR A 534 19.68 -11.83 1.12
C THR A 534 18.99 -12.45 2.31
N GLY A 535 17.70 -12.73 2.16
CA GLY A 535 16.92 -13.58 3.04
C GLY A 535 16.33 -14.74 2.26
N THR A 536 16.36 -15.91 2.85
CA THR A 536 15.71 -17.11 2.34
C THR A 536 15.19 -17.89 3.54
N THR A 537 13.94 -18.26 3.52
CA THR A 537 13.35 -19.09 4.59
C THR A 537 13.53 -20.57 4.30
N ASP A 538 13.38 -21.37 5.34
CA ASP A 538 13.36 -22.83 5.22
C ASP A 538 12.33 -23.27 4.19
N ASP A 539 12.62 -24.39 3.52
CA ASP A 539 11.78 -24.94 2.44
C ASP A 539 11.56 -23.98 1.25
N TYR A 540 12.36 -22.93 1.08
CA TYR A 540 12.25 -22.00 -0.04
C TYR A 540 10.87 -21.35 -0.19
N ARG A 541 10.29 -20.87 0.91
CA ARG A 541 8.95 -20.26 0.92
C ARG A 541 8.97 -18.79 0.56
N ASP A 542 9.98 -18.05 1.07
CA ASP A 542 10.15 -16.62 0.92
C ASP A 542 11.55 -16.26 0.47
N ALA A 543 11.65 -15.38 -0.51
CA ALA A 543 12.89 -14.82 -1.01
C ALA A 543 12.91 -13.31 -0.75
N TRP A 544 13.95 -12.83 -0.02
CA TRP A 544 14.12 -11.45 0.33
C TRP A 544 15.46 -10.90 -0.17
N PHE A 545 15.47 -9.62 -0.46
CA PHE A 545 16.69 -8.84 -0.57
C PHE A 545 16.43 -7.42 -0.07
N VAL A 546 17.23 -6.96 0.89
CA VAL A 546 17.26 -5.56 1.31
C VAL A 546 18.65 -5.05 1.01
N GLY A 547 18.72 -3.97 0.25
CA GLY A 547 19.98 -3.36 -0.13
C GLY A 547 19.86 -1.87 -0.34
N TYR A 548 20.96 -1.17 -0.27
CA TYR A 548 21.02 0.28 -0.28
C TYR A 548 22.30 0.83 -0.90
N THR A 549 22.21 2.07 -1.32
CA THR A 549 23.30 3.00 -1.62
C THR A 549 23.26 4.13 -0.58
N PRO A 550 24.21 5.06 -0.51
CA PRO A 550 24.13 6.18 0.43
C PRO A 550 22.91 7.11 0.27
N GLN A 551 22.10 6.95 -0.77
CA GLN A 551 20.94 7.82 -1.02
C GLN A 551 19.58 7.10 -0.88
N ILE A 552 19.52 5.83 -1.25
CA ILE A 552 18.26 5.08 -1.39
C ILE A 552 18.42 3.68 -0.80
N ILE A 553 17.43 3.27 -0.03
CA ILE A 553 17.26 1.89 0.40
C ILE A 553 16.05 1.27 -0.30
N THR A 554 16.19 0.00 -0.70
CA THR A 554 15.12 -0.74 -1.34
C THR A 554 15.07 -2.17 -0.83
N GLY A 555 13.87 -2.61 -0.45
CA GLY A 555 13.57 -3.99 -0.10
C GLY A 555 12.71 -4.65 -1.15
N VAL A 556 12.95 -5.93 -1.42
CA VAL A 556 12.16 -6.79 -2.31
C VAL A 556 11.85 -8.10 -1.61
N TRP A 557 10.58 -8.49 -1.62
CA TRP A 557 10.08 -9.78 -1.19
C TRP A 557 9.36 -10.49 -2.34
N VAL A 558 9.55 -11.82 -2.46
CA VAL A 558 8.81 -12.67 -3.38
C VAL A 558 8.44 -13.98 -2.67
N GLY A 559 7.18 -14.40 -2.82
CA GLY A 559 6.64 -15.62 -2.20
C GLY A 559 5.18 -15.88 -2.57
N TYR A 560 4.59 -16.92 -1.98
CA TYR A 560 3.15 -17.17 -2.10
C TYR A 560 2.37 -16.47 -1.00
N ASP A 561 1.13 -16.06 -1.26
CA ASP A 561 0.23 -15.49 -0.25
C ASP A 561 -0.03 -16.48 0.91
N LYS A 562 -0.24 -17.74 0.59
CA LYS A 562 -0.26 -18.84 1.58
C LYS A 562 1.13 -19.48 1.56
N PRO A 563 1.90 -19.44 2.66
CA PRO A 563 3.27 -19.97 2.69
C PRO A 563 3.34 -21.42 2.23
N LYS A 564 4.09 -21.66 1.17
CA LYS A 564 4.40 -22.99 0.66
C LYS A 564 5.72 -22.96 -0.10
N PRO A 565 6.43 -24.09 -0.22
CA PRO A 565 7.67 -24.15 -0.99
C PRO A 565 7.50 -23.68 -2.44
N ALA A 566 8.40 -22.83 -2.91
CA ALA A 566 8.43 -22.36 -4.29
C ALA A 566 9.40 -23.18 -5.19
N GLY A 567 10.15 -24.10 -4.57
CA GLY A 567 11.06 -25.01 -5.27
C GLY A 567 12.53 -24.75 -4.97
N ARG A 568 13.35 -25.76 -5.22
CA ARG A 568 14.81 -25.69 -4.99
C ARG A 568 15.44 -24.56 -5.82
N GLY A 569 16.32 -23.77 -5.18
CA GLY A 569 16.95 -22.60 -5.81
C GLY A 569 16.16 -21.30 -5.73
N PHE A 570 14.98 -21.30 -5.12
CA PHE A 570 14.22 -20.10 -4.85
C PHE A 570 14.83 -19.36 -3.63
N THR A 571 15.82 -18.52 -3.90
CA THR A 571 16.58 -17.79 -2.88
C THR A 571 16.53 -16.29 -3.11
N GLY A 572 16.79 -15.51 -2.06
CA GLY A 572 16.88 -14.05 -2.17
C GLY A 572 17.90 -13.59 -3.21
N GLY A 573 19.05 -14.24 -3.29
CA GLY A 573 20.10 -13.93 -4.28
C GLY A 573 19.70 -14.25 -5.73
N ALA A 574 18.92 -15.31 -5.95
CA ALA A 574 18.49 -15.72 -7.30
C ALA A 574 17.24 -14.99 -7.78
N VAL A 575 16.35 -14.56 -6.88
CA VAL A 575 15.03 -14.03 -7.22
C VAL A 575 14.91 -12.54 -6.91
N SER A 576 15.09 -12.13 -5.65
CA SER A 576 14.82 -10.76 -5.21
C SER A 576 15.96 -9.79 -5.53
N ALA A 577 17.22 -10.22 -5.43
CA ALA A 577 18.38 -9.39 -5.75
C ALA A 577 18.41 -8.91 -7.22
N PRO A 578 18.09 -9.72 -8.24
CA PRO A 578 18.02 -9.24 -9.63
C PRO A 578 16.87 -8.24 -9.87
N ILE A 579 15.75 -8.35 -9.14
CA ILE A 579 14.64 -7.38 -9.20
C ILE A 579 15.10 -6.05 -8.59
N TRP A 580 15.76 -6.12 -7.43
CA TRP A 580 16.35 -4.98 -6.77
C TRP A 580 17.36 -4.26 -7.67
N GLU A 581 18.28 -4.97 -8.30
CA GLU A 581 19.29 -4.39 -9.20
C GLU A 581 18.65 -3.61 -10.35
N ARG A 582 17.68 -4.23 -11.02
CA ARG A 582 16.97 -3.58 -12.14
C ARG A 582 16.27 -2.30 -11.69
N PHE A 583 15.66 -2.30 -10.51
CA PHE A 583 15.04 -1.11 -9.94
C PHE A 583 16.10 -0.06 -9.60
N MET A 584 17.15 -0.43 -8.88
CA MET A 584 18.16 0.50 -8.40
C MET A 584 18.97 1.15 -9.53
N ARG A 585 19.18 0.49 -10.64
CA ARG A 585 19.83 1.09 -11.81
C ARG A 585 19.10 2.33 -12.31
N LEU A 586 17.79 2.33 -12.33
CA LEU A 586 16.99 3.51 -12.67
C LEU A 586 16.91 4.50 -11.49
N ALA A 587 16.65 4.01 -10.29
CA ALA A 587 16.47 4.86 -9.11
C ALA A 587 17.72 5.69 -8.77
N THR A 588 18.89 5.21 -9.18
CA THR A 588 20.16 5.90 -8.97
C THR A 588 20.72 6.54 -10.26
N ALA A 589 20.02 6.43 -11.39
CA ALA A 589 20.45 7.06 -12.63
C ALA A 589 20.55 8.59 -12.45
N GLY A 590 21.63 9.17 -12.94
CA GLY A 590 21.89 10.62 -12.80
C GLY A 590 22.29 11.09 -11.40
N LYS A 591 22.29 10.21 -10.39
CA LYS A 591 22.82 10.55 -9.06
C LYS A 591 24.32 10.21 -8.98
N PRO A 592 25.11 11.00 -8.23
CA PRO A 592 26.55 10.73 -8.08
C PRO A 592 26.77 9.39 -7.38
N ALA A 593 27.81 8.67 -7.79
CA ALA A 593 28.27 7.45 -7.12
C ALA A 593 29.20 7.81 -5.96
N VAL A 594 28.61 8.26 -4.86
CA VAL A 594 29.34 8.58 -3.62
C VAL A 594 29.47 7.34 -2.74
N ASP A 595 30.53 7.25 -1.96
CA ASP A 595 30.71 6.17 -0.97
C ASP A 595 29.98 6.51 0.34
N PHE A 596 29.87 5.51 1.21
CA PHE A 596 29.37 5.70 2.55
C PHE A 596 30.39 6.54 3.35
N PRO A 597 29.93 7.61 4.02
CA PRO A 597 30.85 8.46 4.77
C PRO A 597 31.45 7.68 5.95
N LYS A 598 32.78 7.64 6.03
CA LYS A 598 33.48 7.05 7.16
C LYS A 598 33.39 8.03 8.34
N PRO A 599 32.80 7.65 9.47
CA PRO A 599 32.71 8.53 10.63
C PRO A 599 34.04 8.56 11.40
N ASP A 600 34.22 9.61 12.19
CA ASP A 600 35.28 9.65 13.19
C ASP A 600 35.11 8.48 14.17
N GLY A 601 36.23 7.94 14.67
CA GLY A 601 36.26 6.76 15.54
C GLY A 601 36.24 5.41 14.81
N VAL A 602 36.33 5.40 13.46
CA VAL A 602 36.62 4.19 12.69
C VAL A 602 38.06 4.21 12.22
N VAL A 603 38.83 3.18 12.58
CA VAL A 603 40.20 2.94 12.14
C VAL A 603 40.24 1.74 11.21
N SER A 604 41.31 1.62 10.41
CA SER A 604 41.55 0.43 9.60
C SER A 604 42.88 -0.21 9.98
N ALA A 605 42.97 -1.53 9.88
CA ALA A 605 44.18 -2.31 10.07
C ALA A 605 44.30 -3.37 8.96
N THR A 606 45.53 -3.58 8.49
CA THR A 606 45.77 -4.69 7.56
C THR A 606 45.93 -5.97 8.36
N ILE A 607 45.06 -6.92 8.16
CA ILE A 607 45.01 -8.19 8.90
C ILE A 607 45.24 -9.40 8.01
N ASP A 608 45.63 -10.50 8.63
CA ASP A 608 45.48 -11.83 8.06
C ASP A 608 44.00 -12.28 8.28
N PRO A 609 43.20 -12.47 7.23
CA PRO A 609 41.78 -12.78 7.37
C PRO A 609 41.50 -14.18 7.95
N THR A 610 42.54 -15.01 8.13
CA THR A 610 42.43 -16.36 8.71
C THR A 610 42.64 -16.39 10.21
N THR A 611 43.29 -15.36 10.76
CA THR A 611 43.56 -15.24 12.21
C THR A 611 42.86 -14.02 12.82
N GLY A 612 42.50 -13.01 11.99
CA GLY A 612 42.01 -11.73 12.48
C GLY A 612 43.08 -10.84 13.12
N GLU A 613 44.34 -11.28 13.13
CA GLU A 613 45.50 -10.57 13.70
C GLU A 613 46.17 -9.68 12.64
N LEU A 614 47.04 -8.74 13.07
CA LEU A 614 47.77 -7.87 12.16
C LEU A 614 48.64 -8.69 11.19
N ALA A 615 48.59 -8.32 9.91
CA ALA A 615 49.31 -9.03 8.89
C ALA A 615 50.83 -8.89 9.06
N THR A 616 51.56 -9.96 8.79
CA THR A 616 53.01 -9.97 8.61
C THR A 616 53.35 -10.07 7.12
N PRO A 617 54.61 -9.76 6.70
CA PRO A 617 55.01 -9.98 5.31
C PRO A 617 54.87 -11.42 4.81
N ASN A 618 54.80 -12.38 5.72
CA ASN A 618 54.69 -13.82 5.42
C ASN A 618 53.21 -14.27 5.27
N CYS A 619 52.24 -13.42 5.53
CA CYS A 619 50.82 -13.78 5.36
C CYS A 619 50.51 -13.97 3.87
N PRO A 620 49.94 -15.12 3.45
CA PRO A 620 49.67 -15.42 2.06
C PRO A 620 48.55 -14.55 1.47
N THR A 621 47.69 -14.06 2.35
CA THR A 621 46.59 -13.13 2.01
C THR A 621 46.47 -12.08 3.10
N THR A 622 46.25 -10.85 2.71
CA THR A 622 46.01 -9.74 3.64
C THR A 622 44.73 -9.01 3.25
N ARG A 623 44.12 -8.36 4.24
CA ARG A 623 42.92 -7.56 4.03
C ARG A 623 42.99 -6.31 4.90
N GLU A 624 42.61 -5.17 4.32
CA GLU A 624 42.23 -3.99 5.10
C GLU A 624 40.89 -4.23 5.77
N GLU A 625 40.83 -4.18 7.09
CA GLU A 625 39.65 -4.38 7.89
C GLU A 625 39.35 -3.12 8.72
N PHE A 626 38.06 -2.84 8.94
CA PHE A 626 37.60 -1.66 9.67
C PHE A 626 37.17 -2.03 11.09
N TYR A 627 37.57 -1.18 12.03
CA TYR A 627 37.36 -1.37 13.46
C TYR A 627 36.84 -0.10 14.12
N ILE A 628 36.09 -0.26 15.20
CA ILE A 628 35.84 0.82 16.15
C ILE A 628 37.14 1.11 16.87
N VAL A 629 37.55 2.35 16.99
CA VAL A 629 38.80 2.75 17.62
C VAL A 629 38.96 2.09 18.99
N GLY A 630 40.15 1.46 19.25
CA GLY A 630 40.42 0.70 20.45
C GLY A 630 39.99 -0.77 20.41
N THR A 631 39.39 -1.24 19.31
CA THR A 631 39.03 -2.65 19.11
C THR A 631 39.87 -3.33 18.02
N GLU A 632 40.77 -2.60 17.37
CA GLU A 632 41.67 -3.13 16.37
C GLU A 632 42.68 -4.12 17.01
N PRO A 633 43.12 -5.14 16.23
CA PRO A 633 44.09 -6.13 16.75
C PRO A 633 45.42 -5.48 17.06
N THR A 634 46.01 -5.88 18.18
CA THR A 634 47.37 -5.43 18.62
C THR A 634 48.46 -6.46 18.40
N LYS A 635 48.09 -7.70 18.07
CA LYS A 635 49.03 -8.82 17.86
C LYS A 635 49.23 -9.08 16.39
N TYR A 636 50.46 -9.36 15.99
CA TYR A 636 50.77 -9.83 14.65
C TYR A 636 50.43 -11.31 14.47
N CYS A 637 50.11 -11.70 13.24
CA CYS A 637 49.68 -13.03 12.86
C CYS A 637 50.59 -14.14 13.39
N SER A 638 50.08 -14.87 14.35
CA SER A 638 50.78 -15.97 15.01
C SER A 638 51.05 -17.16 14.08
N LYS A 639 50.19 -17.39 13.07
CA LYS A 639 50.36 -18.46 12.07
C LYS A 639 51.52 -18.21 11.08
N HIS A 640 51.85 -16.92 10.84
CA HIS A 640 52.78 -16.53 9.78
C HIS A 640 53.95 -15.67 10.29
N GLY A 641 54.51 -16.03 11.43
CA GLY A 641 55.76 -15.48 11.93
C GLY A 641 55.65 -14.22 12.76
N GLY A 642 54.52 -13.98 13.41
CA GLY A 642 54.28 -12.86 14.32
C GLY A 642 54.29 -13.24 15.81
N ASP A 643 54.72 -14.46 16.18
CA ASP A 643 54.67 -14.95 17.56
C ASP A 643 55.48 -14.04 18.50
N GLY A 644 54.78 -13.46 19.48
CA GLY A 644 55.40 -12.59 20.50
C GLY A 644 55.62 -11.14 20.08
N LEU A 645 55.27 -10.73 18.86
CA LEU A 645 55.33 -9.34 18.44
C LEU A 645 54.00 -8.64 18.77
N GLU A 646 54.08 -7.56 19.53
CA GLU A 646 52.95 -6.69 19.79
C GLU A 646 53.12 -5.35 19.06
N HIS A 647 52.05 -4.84 18.48
CA HIS A 647 52.03 -3.51 17.90
C HIS A 647 51.87 -2.48 19.03
N VAL A 648 52.89 -1.66 19.25
CA VAL A 648 52.74 -0.47 20.09
C VAL A 648 52.00 0.56 19.26
N ALA A 649 50.71 0.78 19.56
CA ALA A 649 49.94 1.84 18.92
C ALA A 649 50.68 3.17 19.10
N PRO A 650 50.86 3.99 18.06
CA PRO A 650 51.40 5.33 18.24
C PRO A 650 50.52 6.07 19.26
N GLU A 651 51.17 6.71 20.26
CA GLU A 651 50.48 7.57 21.20
C GLU A 651 49.52 8.48 20.42
N PRO A 652 48.26 8.62 20.85
CA PRO A 652 47.33 9.51 20.18
C PRO A 652 47.99 10.89 20.12
N GLN A 653 48.22 11.38 18.90
CA GLN A 653 48.70 12.75 18.73
C GLN A 653 47.72 13.66 19.44
N PRO A 654 48.22 14.63 20.26
CA PRO A 654 47.33 15.58 20.90
C PRO A 654 46.44 16.20 19.81
N GLN A 655 45.14 16.07 19.99
CA GLN A 655 44.20 16.70 19.10
C GLN A 655 44.60 18.17 18.99
N PRO A 656 44.65 18.76 17.77
CA PRO A 656 44.85 20.18 17.66
C PRO A 656 43.79 20.85 18.54
N GLU A 657 44.24 21.67 19.49
CA GLU A 657 43.37 22.46 20.34
C GLU A 657 42.30 23.08 19.47
N GLN A 658 41.05 22.75 19.80
CA GLN A 658 39.95 23.39 19.11
C GLN A 658 40.16 24.90 19.27
N PRO A 659 40.08 25.69 18.18
CA PRO A 659 40.17 27.13 18.34
C PRO A 659 39.11 27.56 19.35
N GLU A 660 39.54 28.25 20.39
CA GLU A 660 38.67 28.84 21.41
C GLU A 660 37.46 29.40 20.73
N GLN A 661 36.30 28.88 21.09
CA GLN A 661 35.02 29.46 20.62
C GLN A 661 35.05 30.92 21.03
N LEU A 662 35.28 31.81 20.07
CA LEU A 662 35.04 33.23 20.23
C LEU A 662 33.63 33.37 20.80
N THR A 663 33.55 33.75 22.06
CA THR A 663 32.29 34.16 22.68
C THR A 663 31.64 35.19 21.75
N PRO A 664 30.37 35.04 21.39
CA PRO A 664 29.67 36.07 20.64
C PRO A 664 29.79 37.42 21.39
N PRO A 665 30.01 38.54 20.68
CA PRO A 665 30.02 39.83 21.33
C PRO A 665 28.71 40.02 22.10
N GLU A 666 28.84 40.42 23.40
CA GLU A 666 27.72 40.81 24.24
C GLU A 666 26.83 41.79 23.44
N GLN A 667 25.57 41.42 23.26
CA GLN A 667 24.56 42.35 22.76
C GLN A 667 24.39 43.44 23.82
N PRO A 668 24.33 44.72 23.46
CA PRO A 668 24.07 45.79 24.42
C PRO A 668 22.69 45.55 25.06
N GLU A 669 22.65 45.55 26.38
CA GLU A 669 21.45 45.50 27.21
C GLU A 669 20.40 46.50 26.66
N ALA A 670 19.26 45.99 26.24
CA ALA A 670 18.09 46.80 25.95
C ALA A 670 17.60 47.44 27.25
N ALA A 671 17.62 48.77 27.28
CA ALA A 671 17.12 49.55 28.38
C ALA A 671 15.69 49.13 28.72
N THR A 672 15.48 48.76 29.98
CA THR A 672 14.15 48.55 30.54
C THR A 672 13.37 49.89 30.54
N PRO A 673 12.11 49.90 30.11
CA PRO A 673 11.26 51.09 30.27
C PRO A 673 10.87 51.19 31.77
N GLU A 674 11.09 52.37 32.33
CA GLU A 674 10.63 52.75 33.68
C GLU A 674 9.12 52.49 33.83
N ALA A 675 8.78 51.96 34.97
CA ALA A 675 7.40 51.75 35.43
C ALA A 675 6.74 53.10 35.74
N GLU A 676 5.75 53.53 34.99
CA GLU A 676 4.83 54.59 35.37
C GLU A 676 3.88 54.09 36.47
N ALA A 677 3.75 54.91 37.50
CA ALA A 677 2.93 54.73 38.69
C ALA A 677 1.42 54.78 38.38
N PRO A 678 0.57 54.13 39.22
CA PRO A 678 -0.86 54.01 38.97
C PRO A 678 -1.61 55.29 39.30
N VAL A 679 -2.47 55.74 38.42
CA VAL A 679 -3.48 56.78 38.65
C VAL A 679 -4.70 56.14 39.30
N GLN A 680 -5.11 56.70 40.48
CA GLN A 680 -6.29 56.36 41.27
C GLN A 680 -7.61 56.82 40.66
N GLY A 681 -8.60 55.93 40.69
CA GLY A 681 -9.99 56.01 41.01
C GLY A 681 -10.99 56.81 40.15
N PRO A 682 -12.31 56.67 40.30
CA PRO A 682 -12.98 56.29 41.53
C PRO A 682 -14.06 55.16 41.45
N GLU A 683 -14.41 54.73 42.61
CA GLU A 683 -15.45 53.87 43.15
C GLU A 683 -16.81 53.77 42.45
N GLY A 684 -17.37 52.58 42.53
CA GLY A 684 -18.78 52.32 42.29
C GLY A 684 -19.13 50.83 42.34
N GLN A 685 -19.28 50.27 43.55
CA GLN A 685 -20.03 49.03 43.81
C GLN A 685 -21.54 49.33 43.84
N PRO A 686 -22.52 48.36 43.91
CA PRO A 686 -22.39 46.92 44.26
C PRO A 686 -23.37 45.92 43.57
N GLN A 687 -23.23 44.68 43.96
CA GLN A 687 -24.23 43.63 44.21
C GLN A 687 -24.45 42.50 43.17
N GLU A 688 -24.01 41.34 43.61
CA GLU A 688 -24.57 40.01 43.32
C GLU A 688 -26.03 39.87 43.80
N PRO A 689 -26.85 38.85 43.42
CA PRO A 689 -26.55 37.45 43.71
C PRO A 689 -27.16 36.38 42.76
N GLY A 690 -26.71 35.15 42.94
CA GLY A 690 -27.58 33.98 42.92
C GLY A 690 -27.39 32.94 41.80
N ALA A 691 -26.72 31.85 42.12
CA ALA A 691 -26.95 30.55 41.47
C ALA A 691 -28.29 29.95 41.99
N PRO A 692 -28.91 28.98 41.31
CA PRO A 692 -28.63 27.59 41.65
C PRO A 692 -28.59 26.56 40.50
N GLN A 693 -28.03 25.44 40.89
CA GLN A 693 -27.99 24.11 40.34
C GLN A 693 -29.33 23.60 39.73
N GLU A 694 -29.21 22.91 38.57
CA GLU A 694 -29.56 21.49 38.43
C GLU A 694 -28.83 20.94 37.18
#